data_00bf58f1baec14acd33e2cea712dbb22
#
_entry.id   00bf58f1baec14acd33e2cea712dbb22
#
_cell.length_a   1.000
_cell.length_b   1.000
_cell.length_c   1.000
_cell.angle_alpha   90.00
_cell.angle_beta   90.00
_cell.angle_gamma   90.00
#
_symmetry.space_group_name_H-M   'P 1'
#
loop_
_entity.id
_entity.type
_entity.pdbx_description
1 polymer ?
#
loop_
_entity_poly.entity_id
_entity_poly.type
_entity_poly.pdbx_seq_one_letter_code
_entity_poly.pdbx_strand_id
1 'polypeptide(L)'
;MNFFSVRTNDQNTIGQILDMSTMVTFDRLSWHKDEISIDDIIFIVISGDNSKKVRPYTNGLRAIGRVVKLPQDEEDKKNFKLGVEIFEFLSKTLTKDDFYVYPSLKDAPNIGPDTKSIANQSFRKITSTVGQSIFLAIYDILGDDFNISKYDFLIEGNSRIEKLKNDNEFTKLEVVDNNFVQDSFAEWFNDPINFRKSYDGLVTTKVLNFWNENYFDGHLFNIDPKNPEHSVNEIEKLIYLKSDKKNYEWKTFSYATNRGAPEAVLGKNNYIKFLREFISQESNLKKISNFKLNKNEISNISGNELSYDAFHKKTKESNLNFSSSLILRFIASLTSKPFVILSGLSGSGKTKIAQTFAQWICEDINQHKIVPVGADWTNREPLLGYPNGLVSKEYITPDSGVIHLLLEAIKKENENKPFFLILDEMNLSHVERYFADFLSIMESNDTIKLYTGNTRESLDGLPIPLEIYWPKNLFIIGTVNIDETTYMFSPKVLDRANVIEFRITDDEIKDFLASPSIPDLQKLKGQGIAMAESFLSIASRNSIIENDTIAQELVLFFKQLQPVCAEFGYRSATEILQLVTKLKTLEPTITDNDCLDVAITQKLLPKLHGSRSKLVKILITLSSLCLDDISKEDFEKKFDDFYKNNFEGISIKYPISFEKLIRMYKNVLANGFTSYAEA
;
A
#
# COMPACT_ATOMS: atom_id res chain seq x y z
N MET A 1 -18.94 -32.61 4.75
CA MET A 1 -19.97 -31.57 4.94
C MET A 1 -19.79 -30.56 3.84
N ASN A 2 -20.81 -30.32 3.04
CA ASN A 2 -20.78 -29.34 1.94
C ASN A 2 -21.58 -28.10 2.33
N PHE A 3 -21.35 -27.03 1.59
CA PHE A 3 -22.10 -25.78 1.73
C PHE A 3 -22.92 -25.52 0.49
N PHE A 4 -24.15 -25.08 0.69
CA PHE A 4 -25.05 -24.69 -0.37
C PHE A 4 -25.77 -23.39 -0.02
N SER A 5 -26.29 -22.71 -1.02
CA SER A 5 -27.24 -21.61 -0.84
C SER A 5 -28.56 -21.94 -1.52
N VAL A 6 -29.66 -21.65 -0.86
CA VAL A 6 -31.00 -21.69 -1.44
C VAL A 6 -31.58 -20.28 -1.48
N ARG A 7 -32.08 -19.88 -2.63
CA ARG A 7 -32.83 -18.65 -2.80
C ARG A 7 -34.29 -18.97 -3.10
N THR A 8 -35.18 -18.45 -2.27
CA THR A 8 -36.63 -18.68 -2.44
C THR A 8 -37.40 -17.39 -2.61
N ASN A 9 -38.44 -17.42 -3.45
CA ASN A 9 -39.46 -16.36 -3.57
C ASN A 9 -40.87 -16.89 -3.24
N ASP A 10 -40.95 -18.14 -2.79
CA ASP A 10 -42.24 -18.73 -2.36
C ASP A 10 -42.72 -18.06 -1.07
N GLN A 11 -43.92 -17.48 -1.11
CA GLN A 11 -44.45 -16.68 0.00
C GLN A 11 -44.74 -17.49 1.26
N ASN A 12 -45.13 -18.77 1.09
CA ASN A 12 -45.38 -19.65 2.22
C ASN A 12 -44.07 -20.01 2.94
N THR A 13 -43.06 -20.37 2.18
CA THR A 13 -41.74 -20.69 2.71
C THR A 13 -41.10 -19.42 3.36
N ILE A 14 -41.23 -18.27 2.74
CA ILE A 14 -40.75 -17.00 3.33
C ILE A 14 -41.50 -16.68 4.63
N GLY A 15 -42.84 -16.88 4.67
CA GLY A 15 -43.62 -16.68 5.87
C GLY A 15 -43.11 -17.57 7.01
N GLN A 16 -42.88 -18.87 6.76
CA GLN A 16 -42.33 -19.80 7.75
C GLN A 16 -40.96 -19.37 8.27
N ILE A 17 -40.08 -18.86 7.38
CA ILE A 17 -38.74 -18.36 7.78
C ILE A 17 -38.85 -17.07 8.64
N LEU A 18 -39.77 -16.18 8.31
CA LEU A 18 -40.00 -14.96 9.06
C LEU A 18 -40.66 -15.22 10.41
N ASP A 19 -41.50 -16.23 10.49
CA ASP A 19 -42.16 -16.71 11.72
C ASP A 19 -41.25 -17.62 12.57
N MET A 20 -39.94 -17.70 12.21
CA MET A 20 -38.93 -18.50 12.92
C MET A 20 -39.23 -19.99 13.03
N SER A 21 -39.88 -20.57 12.02
CA SER A 21 -40.09 -22.01 11.95
C SER A 21 -38.76 -22.76 11.78
N THR A 22 -38.46 -23.68 12.69
CA THR A 22 -37.22 -24.45 12.68
C THR A 22 -37.14 -25.49 11.58
N MET A 23 -38.25 -25.93 11.01
CA MET A 23 -38.31 -26.90 9.92
C MET A 23 -38.98 -26.28 8.70
N VAL A 24 -38.26 -26.26 7.60
CA VAL A 24 -38.74 -25.71 6.32
C VAL A 24 -38.45 -26.69 5.19
N THR A 25 -39.39 -26.83 4.26
CA THR A 25 -39.21 -27.63 3.05
C THR A 25 -39.14 -26.71 1.83
N PHE A 26 -38.08 -26.84 1.04
CA PHE A 26 -37.93 -26.16 -0.24
C PHE A 26 -38.36 -27.11 -1.37
N ASP A 27 -39.32 -26.67 -2.16
CA ASP A 27 -39.86 -27.42 -3.30
C ASP A 27 -39.24 -26.91 -4.61
N ARG A 28 -39.36 -27.68 -5.69
CA ARG A 28 -38.95 -27.31 -7.05
C ARG A 28 -37.50 -26.92 -7.18
N LEU A 29 -36.61 -27.54 -6.40
CA LEU A 29 -35.19 -27.36 -6.53
C LEU A 29 -34.66 -28.20 -7.70
N SER A 30 -33.75 -27.64 -8.46
CA SER A 30 -33.03 -28.33 -9.53
C SER A 30 -31.53 -28.14 -9.32
N TRP A 31 -30.69 -29.09 -9.76
CA TRP A 31 -29.24 -29.08 -9.66
C TRP A 31 -28.69 -29.62 -8.32
N HIS A 32 -27.54 -30.23 -8.38
CA HIS A 32 -26.77 -30.77 -7.25
C HIS A 32 -27.46 -31.80 -6.35
N LYS A 33 -28.56 -32.41 -6.78
CA LYS A 33 -29.33 -33.39 -5.98
C LYS A 33 -28.46 -34.52 -5.42
N ASP A 34 -27.62 -35.11 -6.28
CA ASP A 34 -26.76 -36.24 -5.95
C ASP A 34 -25.53 -35.87 -5.09
N GLU A 35 -25.31 -34.58 -4.89
CA GLU A 35 -24.19 -34.05 -4.10
C GLU A 35 -24.58 -33.70 -2.66
N ILE A 36 -25.88 -33.79 -2.34
CA ILE A 36 -26.42 -33.39 -1.04
C ILE A 36 -26.34 -34.56 -0.06
N SER A 37 -25.82 -34.30 1.13
CA SER A 37 -25.77 -35.23 2.26
C SER A 37 -26.49 -34.66 3.48
N ILE A 38 -26.88 -35.55 4.42
CA ILE A 38 -27.41 -35.12 5.72
C ILE A 38 -26.31 -34.31 6.44
N ASP A 39 -26.70 -33.28 7.19
CA ASP A 39 -25.87 -32.31 7.89
C ASP A 39 -25.11 -31.33 6.98
N ASP A 40 -25.32 -31.32 5.65
CA ASP A 40 -24.83 -30.25 4.79
C ASP A 40 -25.47 -28.90 5.14
N ILE A 41 -24.70 -27.82 5.08
CA ILE A 41 -25.10 -26.47 5.51
C ILE A 41 -25.77 -25.74 4.37
N ILE A 42 -26.88 -25.08 4.68
CA ILE A 42 -27.69 -24.32 3.74
C ILE A 42 -27.81 -22.88 4.18
N PHE A 43 -27.26 -21.95 3.39
CA PHE A 43 -27.51 -20.53 3.52
C PHE A 43 -28.82 -20.14 2.85
N ILE A 44 -29.77 -19.58 3.61
CA ILE A 44 -31.15 -19.35 3.18
C ILE A 44 -31.34 -17.88 2.84
N VAL A 45 -31.57 -17.61 1.55
CA VAL A 45 -31.77 -16.28 0.99
C VAL A 45 -33.23 -16.08 0.61
N ILE A 46 -33.90 -15.12 1.23
CA ILE A 46 -35.25 -14.71 0.86
C ILE A 46 -35.21 -13.66 -0.25
N SER A 47 -36.13 -13.78 -1.21
CA SER A 47 -36.20 -12.85 -2.34
C SER A 47 -37.66 -12.60 -2.74
N GLY A 48 -37.86 -11.46 -3.40
CA GLY A 48 -39.15 -11.17 -3.95
C GLY A 48 -39.36 -11.73 -5.36
N ASP A 49 -40.63 -11.87 -5.74
CA ASP A 49 -41.03 -12.02 -7.13
C ASP A 49 -40.84 -10.68 -7.90
N ASN A 50 -41.00 -10.70 -9.22
CA ASN A 50 -40.88 -9.50 -10.07
C ASN A 50 -42.09 -8.56 -9.95
N SER A 51 -42.98 -8.73 -8.96
CA SER A 51 -44.13 -7.85 -8.75
C SER A 51 -43.69 -6.51 -8.10
N LYS A 52 -44.30 -5.41 -8.54
CA LYS A 52 -44.03 -4.05 -8.00
C LYS A 52 -44.69 -3.78 -6.63
N LYS A 53 -45.10 -4.81 -5.88
CA LYS A 53 -45.74 -4.62 -4.57
C LYS A 53 -44.72 -4.33 -3.48
N VAL A 54 -45.05 -3.40 -2.59
CA VAL A 54 -44.30 -3.14 -1.35
C VAL A 54 -44.37 -4.41 -0.47
N ARG A 55 -43.23 -4.88 0.04
CA ARG A 55 -43.12 -6.10 0.83
C ARG A 55 -42.78 -5.76 2.28
N PRO A 56 -43.25 -6.58 3.22
CA PRO A 56 -42.94 -6.38 4.65
C PRO A 56 -41.55 -6.90 5.03
N TYR A 57 -40.72 -7.34 4.08
CA TYR A 57 -39.39 -7.90 4.33
C TYR A 57 -38.35 -7.42 3.30
N THR A 58 -37.09 -7.41 3.70
CA THR A 58 -35.93 -7.09 2.85
C THR A 58 -35.38 -8.36 2.20
N ASN A 59 -34.97 -8.28 0.91
CA ASN A 59 -34.33 -9.41 0.22
C ASN A 59 -32.89 -9.61 0.72
N GLY A 60 -32.51 -10.87 0.97
CA GLY A 60 -31.14 -11.16 1.40
C GLY A 60 -31.02 -12.46 2.18
N LEU A 61 -29.82 -12.72 2.72
CA LEU A 61 -29.54 -13.84 3.60
C LEU A 61 -30.27 -13.64 4.94
N ARG A 62 -31.11 -14.59 5.32
CA ARG A 62 -31.97 -14.47 6.52
C ARG A 62 -31.72 -15.54 7.57
N ALA A 63 -31.34 -16.75 7.14
CA ALA A 63 -31.17 -17.87 8.05
C ALA A 63 -30.11 -18.87 7.55
N ILE A 64 -29.65 -19.70 8.47
CA ILE A 64 -28.73 -20.80 8.19
C ILE A 64 -29.37 -22.09 8.71
N GLY A 65 -29.36 -23.14 7.88
CA GLY A 65 -29.90 -24.41 8.24
C GLY A 65 -29.00 -25.58 7.85
N ARG A 66 -29.43 -26.79 8.19
CA ARG A 66 -28.80 -28.04 7.77
C ARG A 66 -29.77 -28.98 7.13
N VAL A 67 -29.30 -29.84 6.27
CA VAL A 67 -30.09 -30.88 5.64
C VAL A 67 -30.42 -31.97 6.65
N VAL A 68 -31.70 -32.23 6.87
CA VAL A 68 -32.16 -33.30 7.81
C VAL A 68 -32.85 -34.46 7.10
N LYS A 69 -33.23 -34.28 5.82
CA LYS A 69 -33.79 -35.34 4.98
C LYS A 69 -33.17 -35.28 3.60
N LEU A 70 -32.78 -36.45 3.08
CA LEU A 70 -32.26 -36.54 1.72
C LEU A 70 -33.29 -36.04 0.71
N PRO A 71 -32.84 -35.49 -0.45
CA PRO A 71 -33.70 -34.97 -1.48
C PRO A 71 -34.70 -36.01 -1.98
N GLN A 72 -35.96 -35.62 -2.11
CA GLN A 72 -37.05 -36.48 -2.66
C GLN A 72 -37.48 -35.95 -4.02
N ASP A 73 -37.57 -36.83 -5.04
CA ASP A 73 -38.05 -36.47 -6.37
C ASP A 73 -39.49 -35.98 -6.33
N GLU A 74 -39.76 -34.94 -7.10
CA GLU A 74 -41.11 -34.54 -7.42
C GLU A 74 -41.68 -35.37 -8.59
N GLU A 75 -43.00 -35.30 -8.84
CA GLU A 75 -43.70 -36.07 -9.87
C GLU A 75 -43.09 -35.91 -11.28
N ASP A 76 -42.52 -34.74 -11.58
CA ASP A 76 -41.87 -34.43 -12.86
C ASP A 76 -40.45 -35.01 -13.02
N LYS A 77 -39.88 -35.63 -11.98
CA LYS A 77 -38.52 -36.19 -11.89
C LYS A 77 -37.38 -35.23 -12.31
N LYS A 78 -37.68 -33.95 -12.58
CA LYS A 78 -36.68 -32.89 -12.91
C LYS A 78 -36.35 -32.06 -11.70
N ASN A 79 -37.24 -32.00 -10.74
CA ASN A 79 -37.12 -31.21 -9.53
C ASN A 79 -37.18 -32.13 -8.30
N PHE A 80 -36.69 -31.59 -7.18
CA PHE A 80 -36.71 -32.31 -5.90
C PHE A 80 -37.12 -31.39 -4.76
N LYS A 81 -37.54 -32.00 -3.65
CA LYS A 81 -37.84 -31.35 -2.37
C LYS A 81 -36.70 -31.59 -1.41
N LEU A 82 -36.37 -30.56 -0.60
CA LEU A 82 -35.34 -30.63 0.40
C LEU A 82 -35.87 -30.17 1.75
N GLY A 83 -35.78 -31.03 2.77
CA GLY A 83 -36.09 -30.69 4.15
C GLY A 83 -34.88 -30.11 4.86
N VAL A 84 -35.01 -28.91 5.39
CA VAL A 84 -33.95 -28.17 6.07
C VAL A 84 -34.40 -27.80 7.47
N GLU A 85 -33.58 -28.13 8.46
CA GLU A 85 -33.69 -27.60 9.82
C GLU A 85 -32.92 -26.29 9.96
N ILE A 86 -33.61 -25.23 10.28
CA ILE A 86 -32.97 -23.91 10.52
C ILE A 86 -32.49 -23.91 11.96
N PHE A 87 -31.20 -23.73 12.13
CA PHE A 87 -30.56 -23.65 13.44
C PHE A 87 -30.08 -22.24 13.82
N GLU A 88 -30.05 -21.31 12.84
CA GLU A 88 -29.70 -19.91 13.09
C GLU A 88 -30.58 -18.99 12.27
N PHE A 89 -31.27 -18.06 12.96
CA PHE A 89 -31.99 -16.95 12.37
C PHE A 89 -31.19 -15.67 12.61
N LEU A 90 -30.81 -14.96 11.56
CA LEU A 90 -30.05 -13.74 11.68
C LEU A 90 -30.93 -12.64 12.29
N SER A 91 -30.37 -11.79 13.16
CA SER A 91 -31.07 -10.67 13.80
C SER A 91 -31.65 -9.68 12.78
N LYS A 92 -30.96 -9.51 11.65
CA LYS A 92 -31.47 -8.78 10.47
C LYS A 92 -31.17 -9.55 9.18
N THR A 93 -31.93 -9.25 8.11
CA THR A 93 -31.64 -9.77 6.78
C THR A 93 -30.42 -9.07 6.22
N LEU A 94 -29.38 -9.85 5.83
CA LEU A 94 -28.19 -9.33 5.19
C LEU A 94 -28.39 -9.28 3.67
N THR A 95 -28.32 -8.08 3.12
CA THR A 95 -28.51 -7.81 1.70
C THR A 95 -27.24 -8.08 0.91
N LYS A 96 -27.32 -8.09 -0.41
CA LYS A 96 -26.12 -8.13 -1.26
C LYS A 96 -25.18 -6.95 -0.99
N ASP A 97 -25.71 -5.81 -0.61
CA ASP A 97 -24.94 -4.60 -0.32
C ASP A 97 -24.09 -4.76 0.94
N ASP A 98 -24.54 -5.56 1.92
CA ASP A 98 -23.77 -5.87 3.11
C ASP A 98 -22.51 -6.71 2.78
N PHE A 99 -22.49 -7.40 1.64
CA PHE A 99 -21.38 -8.24 1.20
C PHE A 99 -20.44 -7.56 0.18
N TYR A 100 -20.70 -6.34 -0.24
CA TYR A 100 -19.84 -5.61 -1.18
C TYR A 100 -18.40 -5.41 -0.66
N VAL A 101 -18.25 -5.24 0.65
CA VAL A 101 -16.96 -4.99 1.29
C VAL A 101 -16.09 -6.24 1.48
N TYR A 102 -16.55 -7.41 1.02
CA TYR A 102 -15.82 -8.68 1.12
C TYR A 102 -15.51 -9.25 -0.27
N PRO A 103 -14.32 -8.98 -0.85
CA PRO A 103 -13.95 -9.44 -2.19
C PRO A 103 -14.07 -10.95 -2.40
N SER A 104 -13.74 -11.74 -1.38
CA SER A 104 -13.87 -13.21 -1.40
C SER A 104 -15.30 -13.71 -1.56
N LEU A 105 -16.31 -12.88 -1.26
CA LEU A 105 -17.73 -13.21 -1.36
C LEU A 105 -18.39 -12.63 -2.61
N LYS A 106 -17.65 -11.95 -3.46
CA LYS A 106 -18.16 -11.26 -4.65
C LYS A 106 -19.01 -12.16 -5.54
N ASP A 107 -18.54 -13.37 -5.79
CA ASP A 107 -19.20 -14.39 -6.62
C ASP A 107 -19.95 -15.45 -5.81
N ALA A 108 -20.12 -15.28 -4.49
CA ALA A 108 -20.79 -16.26 -3.64
C ALA A 108 -22.23 -16.50 -4.11
N PRO A 109 -22.58 -17.73 -4.54
CA PRO A 109 -23.87 -18.00 -5.17
C PRO A 109 -25.07 -17.58 -4.32
N ASN A 110 -26.01 -16.84 -4.90
CA ASN A 110 -27.20 -16.25 -4.27
C ASN A 110 -26.94 -15.14 -3.22
N ILE A 111 -25.73 -15.01 -2.70
CA ILE A 111 -25.34 -14.12 -1.58
C ILE A 111 -24.54 -12.93 -2.09
N GLY A 112 -23.51 -13.18 -2.89
CA GLY A 112 -22.58 -12.15 -3.37
C GLY A 112 -23.22 -11.14 -4.31
N PRO A 113 -22.66 -9.91 -4.37
CA PRO A 113 -23.16 -8.83 -5.21
C PRO A 113 -23.17 -9.15 -6.70
N ASP A 114 -22.15 -9.86 -7.21
CA ASP A 114 -21.98 -10.13 -8.64
C ASP A 114 -22.81 -11.32 -9.14
N THR A 115 -23.58 -11.99 -8.28
CA THR A 115 -24.36 -13.13 -8.66
C THR A 115 -25.62 -12.77 -9.46
N LYS A 116 -25.75 -13.35 -10.67
CA LYS A 116 -26.94 -13.17 -11.51
C LYS A 116 -28.15 -13.86 -10.91
N SER A 117 -29.28 -13.16 -10.89
CA SER A 117 -30.59 -13.69 -10.53
C SER A 117 -31.22 -14.39 -11.73
N ILE A 118 -31.06 -15.72 -11.86
CA ILE A 118 -31.48 -16.43 -13.08
C ILE A 118 -32.81 -17.17 -12.93
N ALA A 119 -33.28 -17.47 -11.72
CA ALA A 119 -34.52 -18.24 -11.52
C ALA A 119 -35.30 -17.80 -10.28
N ASN A 120 -36.61 -18.11 -10.26
CA ASN A 120 -37.50 -17.83 -9.14
C ASN A 120 -37.10 -18.55 -7.86
N GLN A 121 -36.57 -19.78 -7.98
CA GLN A 121 -35.88 -20.50 -6.92
C GLN A 121 -34.50 -20.94 -7.46
N SER A 122 -33.45 -20.84 -6.64
CA SER A 122 -32.12 -21.22 -7.04
C SER A 122 -31.39 -21.93 -5.91
N PHE A 123 -30.97 -23.15 -6.16
CA PHE A 123 -30.14 -23.96 -5.26
C PHE A 123 -28.73 -24.07 -5.86
N ARG A 124 -27.69 -23.72 -5.11
CA ARG A 124 -26.33 -23.67 -5.61
C ARG A 124 -25.33 -24.19 -4.60
N LYS A 125 -24.34 -24.94 -5.08
CA LYS A 125 -23.21 -25.38 -4.26
C LYS A 125 -22.24 -24.21 -4.03
N ILE A 126 -21.68 -24.13 -2.82
CA ILE A 126 -20.69 -23.18 -2.38
C ILE A 126 -19.43 -23.95 -2.01
N THR A 127 -18.25 -23.45 -2.37
CA THR A 127 -16.99 -24.07 -1.95
C THR A 127 -16.80 -23.95 -0.44
N SER A 128 -16.03 -24.85 0.16
CA SER A 128 -15.81 -24.84 1.61
C SER A 128 -15.21 -23.52 2.09
N THR A 129 -14.24 -22.97 1.37
CA THR A 129 -13.61 -21.69 1.68
C THR A 129 -14.59 -20.53 1.67
N VAL A 130 -15.42 -20.43 0.62
CA VAL A 130 -16.44 -19.37 0.52
C VAL A 130 -17.50 -19.54 1.60
N GLY A 131 -17.94 -20.79 1.91
CA GLY A 131 -18.88 -21.05 3.00
C GLY A 131 -18.38 -20.58 4.36
N GLN A 132 -17.13 -20.86 4.67
CA GLN A 132 -16.46 -20.38 5.89
C GLN A 132 -16.35 -18.85 5.92
N SER A 133 -15.99 -18.24 4.80
CA SER A 133 -15.93 -16.77 4.67
C SER A 133 -17.28 -16.09 4.88
N ILE A 134 -18.40 -16.75 4.52
CA ILE A 134 -19.75 -16.24 4.79
C ILE A 134 -20.01 -16.17 6.30
N PHE A 135 -19.64 -17.20 7.09
CA PHE A 135 -19.78 -17.15 8.55
C PHE A 135 -18.99 -16.00 9.19
N LEU A 136 -17.77 -15.78 8.71
CA LEU A 136 -16.93 -14.67 9.18
C LEU A 136 -17.52 -13.30 8.83
N ALA A 137 -18.05 -13.15 7.62
CA ALA A 137 -18.73 -11.92 7.20
C ALA A 137 -19.99 -11.65 8.03
N ILE A 138 -20.81 -12.69 8.32
CA ILE A 138 -21.97 -12.55 9.18
C ILE A 138 -21.56 -12.07 10.58
N TYR A 139 -20.50 -12.66 11.15
CA TYR A 139 -19.98 -12.24 12.46
C TYR A 139 -19.47 -10.81 12.44
N ASP A 140 -18.73 -10.42 11.42
CA ASP A 140 -18.21 -9.05 11.30
C ASP A 140 -19.32 -8.01 11.11
N ILE A 141 -20.45 -8.38 10.45
CA ILE A 141 -21.58 -7.48 10.21
C ILE A 141 -22.52 -7.39 11.43
N LEU A 142 -22.74 -8.48 12.14
CA LEU A 142 -23.72 -8.58 13.24
C LEU A 142 -23.10 -8.46 14.62
N GLY A 143 -21.77 -8.62 14.74
CA GLY A 143 -21.07 -8.56 16.03
C GLY A 143 -21.59 -9.60 17.01
N ASP A 144 -21.86 -9.16 18.24
CA ASP A 144 -22.33 -10.02 19.36
C ASP A 144 -23.71 -10.68 19.12
N ASP A 145 -24.51 -10.18 18.16
CA ASP A 145 -25.76 -10.78 17.76
C ASP A 145 -25.59 -12.13 17.02
N PHE A 146 -24.36 -12.48 16.66
CA PHE A 146 -24.03 -13.74 16.01
C PHE A 146 -22.89 -14.46 16.71
N ASN A 147 -23.22 -15.51 17.47
CA ASN A 147 -22.22 -16.27 18.21
C ASN A 147 -21.48 -17.28 17.31
N ILE A 148 -20.38 -16.84 16.72
CA ILE A 148 -19.57 -17.63 15.79
C ILE A 148 -18.94 -18.87 16.45
N SER A 149 -18.69 -18.85 17.77
CA SER A 149 -18.10 -20.01 18.48
C SER A 149 -18.99 -21.24 18.49
N LYS A 150 -20.30 -21.10 18.24
CA LYS A 150 -21.19 -22.24 18.03
C LYS A 150 -20.85 -23.07 16.78
N TYR A 151 -20.04 -22.50 15.87
CA TYR A 151 -19.74 -23.07 14.56
C TYR A 151 -18.28 -23.49 14.40
N ASP A 152 -17.52 -23.57 15.51
CA ASP A 152 -16.12 -24.01 15.53
C ASP A 152 -15.93 -25.40 14.89
N PHE A 153 -16.95 -26.27 14.94
CA PHE A 153 -16.92 -27.58 14.29
C PHE A 153 -17.02 -27.53 12.75
N LEU A 154 -17.54 -26.42 12.20
CA LEU A 154 -17.62 -26.16 10.75
C LEU A 154 -16.33 -25.53 10.23
N ILE A 155 -15.55 -24.94 11.12
CA ILE A 155 -14.35 -24.19 10.88
C ILE A 155 -13.23 -24.94 11.62
N GLU A 156 -12.82 -26.13 11.16
CA GLU A 156 -11.85 -27.04 11.80
C GLU A 156 -10.80 -26.35 12.69
N GLY A 157 -11.14 -26.21 14.00
CA GLY A 157 -10.26 -25.76 15.09
C GLY A 157 -10.13 -24.25 15.31
N ASN A 158 -10.08 -23.81 16.59
CA ASN A 158 -9.92 -22.41 17.02
C ASN A 158 -8.76 -21.66 16.36
N SER A 159 -7.67 -22.35 16.03
CA SER A 159 -6.54 -21.79 15.27
C SER A 159 -6.91 -21.41 13.83
N ARG A 160 -8.04 -21.88 13.31
CA ARG A 160 -8.46 -21.64 11.93
C ARG A 160 -9.46 -20.49 11.79
N ILE A 161 -10.23 -20.16 12.83
CA ILE A 161 -10.99 -18.87 12.87
C ILE A 161 -10.00 -17.70 12.87
N GLU A 162 -8.94 -17.76 13.68
CA GLU A 162 -7.84 -16.79 13.64
C GLU A 162 -7.09 -16.87 12.30
N LYS A 163 -6.89 -18.04 11.74
CA LYS A 163 -6.23 -18.24 10.45
C LYS A 163 -7.08 -17.79 9.26
N LEU A 164 -8.41 -17.96 9.30
CA LEU A 164 -9.33 -17.45 8.26
C LEU A 164 -9.62 -15.96 8.38
N LYS A 165 -9.63 -15.42 9.58
CA LYS A 165 -9.54 -13.96 9.78
C LYS A 165 -8.22 -13.43 9.22
N ASN A 166 -7.25 -14.28 9.13
CA ASN A 166 -5.86 -14.02 8.80
C ASN A 166 -5.48 -14.41 7.35
N ASP A 167 -6.21 -15.22 6.64
CA ASP A 167 -5.93 -15.52 5.24
C ASP A 167 -6.40 -14.38 4.33
N ASN A 168 -5.56 -14.02 3.34
CA ASN A 168 -5.83 -12.98 2.33
C ASN A 168 -7.13 -13.16 1.52
N GLU A 169 -7.87 -14.24 1.75
CA GLU A 169 -9.15 -14.52 1.11
C GLU A 169 -10.35 -13.87 1.81
N PHE A 170 -10.22 -13.48 3.10
CA PHE A 170 -11.23 -12.73 3.82
C PHE A 170 -10.72 -11.34 4.19
N THR A 171 -10.63 -10.47 3.20
CA THR A 171 -10.29 -9.06 3.41
C THR A 171 -11.57 -8.23 3.35
N LYS A 172 -11.88 -7.50 4.41
CA LYS A 172 -12.86 -6.43 4.38
C LYS A 172 -12.19 -5.22 3.74
N LEU A 173 -12.79 -4.67 2.71
CA LEU A 173 -12.34 -3.38 2.18
C LEU A 173 -12.61 -2.33 3.26
N GLU A 174 -11.55 -1.68 3.75
CA GLU A 174 -11.71 -0.53 4.65
C GLU A 174 -12.52 0.54 3.93
N VAL A 175 -13.66 0.89 4.53
CA VAL A 175 -14.48 2.02 4.09
C VAL A 175 -13.74 3.27 4.57
N VAL A 176 -13.03 3.92 3.64
CA VAL A 176 -12.37 5.19 3.90
C VAL A 176 -13.42 6.22 4.31
N ASP A 177 -13.10 7.00 5.34
CA ASP A 177 -13.93 8.01 6.00
C ASP A 177 -14.87 8.80 5.08
N ASN A 178 -16.07 9.04 5.61
CA ASN A 178 -17.16 9.76 4.97
C ASN A 178 -16.70 11.03 4.24
N ASN A 179 -16.85 11.03 2.93
CA ASN A 179 -16.63 12.22 2.12
C ASN A 179 -17.93 13.02 2.07
N PHE A 180 -17.93 14.27 2.55
CA PHE A 180 -19.09 15.14 2.59
C PHE A 180 -19.86 15.22 1.24
N VAL A 181 -19.14 15.21 0.12
CA VAL A 181 -19.75 15.20 -1.23
C VAL A 181 -20.52 13.91 -1.48
N GLN A 182 -19.97 12.79 -1.04
CA GLN A 182 -20.56 11.46 -1.19
C GLN A 182 -21.84 11.31 -0.37
N ASP A 183 -21.81 11.71 0.89
CA ASP A 183 -22.99 11.65 1.77
C ASP A 183 -24.10 12.57 1.26
N SER A 184 -23.74 13.79 0.86
CA SER A 184 -24.67 14.72 0.24
C SER A 184 -25.28 14.18 -1.06
N PHE A 185 -24.52 13.41 -1.86
CA PHE A 185 -25.07 12.76 -3.05
C PHE A 185 -26.02 11.61 -2.68
N ALA A 186 -25.69 10.80 -1.69
CA ALA A 186 -26.55 9.73 -1.23
C ALA A 186 -27.90 10.28 -0.70
N GLU A 187 -27.86 11.37 0.07
CA GLU A 187 -29.05 12.07 0.54
C GLU A 187 -29.87 12.66 -0.63
N TRP A 188 -29.22 13.39 -1.53
CA TRP A 188 -29.86 13.99 -2.71
C TRP A 188 -30.53 12.94 -3.60
N PHE A 189 -29.87 11.80 -3.82
CA PHE A 189 -30.39 10.74 -4.67
C PHE A 189 -31.57 10.00 -4.05
N ASN A 190 -31.62 9.87 -2.73
CA ASN A 190 -32.70 9.22 -1.99
C ASN A 190 -33.85 10.19 -1.64
N ASP A 191 -33.72 11.49 -1.93
CA ASP A 191 -34.82 12.46 -1.81
C ASP A 191 -36.00 12.06 -2.71
N PRO A 192 -37.25 12.13 -2.25
CA PRO A 192 -38.43 11.75 -3.03
C PRO A 192 -38.52 12.39 -4.41
N ILE A 193 -37.95 13.58 -4.60
CA ILE A 193 -37.94 14.32 -5.89
C ILE A 193 -36.96 13.65 -6.88
N ASN A 194 -35.84 13.20 -6.42
CA ASN A 194 -34.76 12.63 -7.25
C ASN A 194 -34.76 11.09 -7.27
N PHE A 195 -35.45 10.46 -6.33
CA PHE A 195 -35.50 9.02 -6.14
C PHE A 195 -35.96 8.26 -7.39
N ARG A 196 -35.19 7.23 -7.76
CA ARG A 196 -35.50 6.32 -8.87
C ARG A 196 -35.67 4.91 -8.32
N LYS A 197 -36.89 4.41 -8.26
CA LYS A 197 -37.23 3.06 -7.78
C LYS A 197 -36.38 1.94 -8.41
N SER A 198 -35.87 2.17 -9.63
CA SER A 198 -35.00 1.19 -10.32
C SER A 198 -33.62 1.06 -9.68
N TYR A 199 -33.21 2.00 -8.85
CA TYR A 199 -31.89 2.07 -8.23
C TYR A 199 -31.96 2.05 -6.70
N ASP A 200 -33.11 1.71 -6.14
CA ASP A 200 -33.32 1.57 -4.71
C ASP A 200 -32.31 0.60 -4.08
N GLY A 201 -31.62 1.04 -3.04
CA GLY A 201 -30.55 0.32 -2.36
C GLY A 201 -29.19 0.28 -3.08
N LEU A 202 -29.04 0.91 -4.27
CA LEU A 202 -27.77 1.00 -4.98
C LEU A 202 -26.92 2.22 -4.57
N VAL A 203 -27.56 3.29 -4.14
CA VAL A 203 -26.88 4.53 -3.78
C VAL A 203 -26.83 4.63 -2.27
N THR A 204 -25.93 3.88 -1.67
CA THR A 204 -25.58 3.96 -0.26
C THR A 204 -24.13 4.39 -0.13
N THR A 205 -23.76 4.98 0.99
CA THR A 205 -22.38 5.39 1.28
C THR A 205 -21.38 4.24 1.06
N LYS A 206 -21.72 3.02 1.46
CA LYS A 206 -20.88 1.82 1.25
C LYS A 206 -20.65 1.50 -0.22
N VAL A 207 -21.70 1.54 -1.05
CA VAL A 207 -21.61 1.23 -2.48
C VAL A 207 -20.83 2.31 -3.21
N LEU A 208 -21.06 3.58 -2.86
CA LEU A 208 -20.37 4.72 -3.45
C LEU A 208 -18.86 4.69 -3.10
N ASN A 209 -18.50 4.37 -1.85
CA ASN A 209 -17.11 4.17 -1.45
C ASN A 209 -16.45 3.05 -2.25
N PHE A 210 -17.12 1.91 -2.37
CA PHE A 210 -16.61 0.79 -3.15
C PHE A 210 -16.33 1.19 -4.60
N TRP A 211 -17.24 1.95 -5.25
CA TRP A 211 -17.00 2.44 -6.62
C TRP A 211 -15.82 3.39 -6.66
N ASN A 212 -15.77 4.35 -5.73
CA ASN A 212 -14.71 5.35 -5.67
C ASN A 212 -13.33 4.71 -5.59
N GLU A 213 -13.12 3.76 -4.68
CA GLU A 213 -11.83 3.13 -4.45
C GLU A 213 -11.44 2.09 -5.53
N ASN A 214 -12.41 1.31 -6.03
CA ASN A 214 -12.08 0.20 -6.92
C ASN A 214 -12.14 0.52 -8.41
N TYR A 215 -12.83 1.61 -8.81
CA TYR A 215 -13.02 1.97 -10.22
C TYR A 215 -12.60 3.39 -10.56
N PHE A 216 -12.45 4.28 -9.58
CA PHE A 216 -12.16 5.69 -9.78
C PHE A 216 -10.94 6.19 -9.01
N ASP A 217 -10.16 5.28 -8.43
CA ASP A 217 -8.89 5.57 -7.74
C ASP A 217 -9.02 6.69 -6.68
N GLY A 218 -10.16 6.75 -5.98
CA GLY A 218 -10.43 7.77 -4.96
C GLY A 218 -10.89 9.13 -5.51
N HIS A 219 -11.01 9.30 -6.83
CA HIS A 219 -11.24 10.63 -7.44
C HIS A 219 -12.71 11.02 -7.64
N LEU A 220 -13.66 10.08 -7.48
CA LEU A 220 -15.07 10.31 -7.80
C LEU A 220 -15.71 11.46 -6.99
N PHE A 221 -15.30 11.66 -5.75
CA PHE A 221 -15.87 12.67 -4.84
C PHE A 221 -14.91 13.83 -4.52
N ASN A 222 -13.81 13.94 -5.25
CA ASN A 222 -12.77 14.93 -4.95
C ASN A 222 -13.05 16.26 -5.67
N ILE A 223 -13.67 17.22 -4.99
CA ILE A 223 -13.89 18.58 -5.49
C ILE A 223 -12.89 19.54 -4.85
N ASP A 224 -12.18 20.30 -5.69
CA ASP A 224 -11.38 21.42 -5.24
C ASP A 224 -12.28 22.67 -5.06
N PRO A 225 -12.45 23.17 -3.83
CA PRO A 225 -13.30 24.34 -3.57
C PRO A 225 -12.78 25.62 -4.20
N LYS A 226 -11.49 25.68 -4.60
CA LYS A 226 -10.89 26.82 -5.30
C LYS A 226 -11.19 26.79 -6.81
N ASN A 227 -11.41 25.58 -7.37
CA ASN A 227 -11.65 25.35 -8.79
C ASN A 227 -12.78 24.31 -9.01
N PRO A 228 -13.99 24.53 -8.47
CA PRO A 228 -15.04 23.52 -8.42
C PRO A 228 -15.52 23.09 -9.80
N GLU A 229 -15.67 24.02 -10.74
CA GLU A 229 -16.09 23.74 -12.12
C GLU A 229 -15.08 22.84 -12.85
N HIS A 230 -13.78 23.08 -12.66
CA HIS A 230 -12.73 22.24 -13.23
C HIS A 230 -12.83 20.81 -12.66
N SER A 231 -12.98 20.68 -11.35
CA SER A 231 -13.13 19.37 -10.68
C SER A 231 -14.32 18.59 -11.23
N VAL A 232 -15.49 19.23 -11.41
CA VAL A 232 -16.68 18.57 -11.98
C VAL A 232 -16.44 18.11 -13.42
N ASN A 233 -15.75 18.92 -14.22
CA ASN A 233 -15.44 18.56 -15.60
C ASN A 233 -14.47 17.39 -15.69
N GLU A 234 -13.46 17.32 -14.81
CA GLU A 234 -12.53 16.18 -14.74
C GLU A 234 -13.24 14.90 -14.25
N ILE A 235 -14.11 14.99 -13.24
CA ILE A 235 -14.94 13.87 -12.79
C ILE A 235 -15.87 13.40 -13.93
N GLU A 236 -16.49 14.30 -14.68
CA GLU A 236 -17.34 13.94 -15.83
C GLU A 236 -16.54 13.22 -16.93
N LYS A 237 -15.33 13.68 -17.24
CA LYS A 237 -14.41 13.01 -18.18
C LYS A 237 -14.02 11.62 -17.66
N LEU A 238 -13.66 11.50 -16.38
CA LEU A 238 -13.28 10.24 -15.76
C LEU A 238 -14.41 9.22 -15.82
N ILE A 239 -15.65 9.63 -15.49
CA ILE A 239 -16.84 8.77 -15.61
C ILE A 239 -17.04 8.34 -17.06
N TYR A 240 -16.89 9.26 -18.02
CA TYR A 240 -17.03 8.94 -19.44
C TYR A 240 -16.00 7.95 -19.92
N LEU A 241 -14.73 8.10 -19.56
CA LEU A 241 -13.64 7.19 -19.92
C LEU A 241 -13.83 5.81 -19.32
N LYS A 242 -14.23 5.73 -18.05
CA LYS A 242 -14.44 4.45 -17.35
C LYS A 242 -15.74 3.77 -17.78
N SER A 243 -16.75 4.50 -18.26
CA SER A 243 -18.02 3.95 -18.74
C SER A 243 -17.99 3.46 -20.21
N ASP A 244 -16.83 3.41 -20.85
CA ASP A 244 -16.72 2.83 -22.19
C ASP A 244 -17.16 1.36 -22.16
N LYS A 245 -18.19 1.04 -22.96
CA LYS A 245 -18.75 -0.32 -23.09
C LYS A 245 -17.74 -1.39 -23.56
N LYS A 246 -16.57 -0.96 -24.03
CA LYS A 246 -15.44 -1.83 -24.37
C LYS A 246 -14.62 -2.21 -23.14
N ASN A 247 -14.71 -1.47 -22.03
CA ASN A 247 -14.02 -1.77 -20.79
C ASN A 247 -14.65 -3.01 -20.14
N TYR A 248 -13.88 -4.09 -20.06
CA TYR A 248 -14.35 -5.38 -19.53
C TYR A 248 -14.74 -5.30 -18.04
N GLU A 249 -14.00 -4.57 -17.24
CA GLU A 249 -14.25 -4.41 -15.79
C GLU A 249 -15.57 -3.68 -15.54
N TRP A 250 -15.78 -2.56 -16.21
CA TRP A 250 -17.01 -1.79 -16.14
C TRP A 250 -18.22 -2.58 -16.61
N LYS A 251 -18.06 -3.32 -17.72
CA LYS A 251 -19.11 -4.17 -18.26
C LYS A 251 -19.47 -5.29 -17.29
N THR A 252 -18.49 -5.93 -16.66
CA THR A 252 -18.70 -7.00 -15.69
C THR A 252 -19.45 -6.47 -14.47
N PHE A 253 -19.05 -5.35 -13.93
CA PHE A 253 -19.72 -4.69 -12.81
C PHE A 253 -21.15 -4.26 -13.15
N SER A 254 -21.36 -3.66 -14.31
CA SER A 254 -22.68 -3.25 -14.79
C SER A 254 -23.65 -4.43 -14.96
N TYR A 255 -23.17 -5.58 -15.41
CA TYR A 255 -23.96 -6.80 -15.54
C TYR A 255 -24.25 -7.47 -14.19
N ALA A 256 -23.30 -7.44 -13.28
CA ALA A 256 -23.45 -8.10 -11.97
C ALA A 256 -24.55 -7.46 -11.11
N THR A 257 -24.72 -6.14 -11.19
CA THR A 257 -25.74 -5.42 -10.43
C THR A 257 -27.14 -5.56 -11.00
N ASN A 258 -27.32 -6.09 -12.22
CA ASN A 258 -28.59 -6.34 -12.94
C ASN A 258 -29.58 -5.16 -12.96
N ARG A 259 -29.14 -3.92 -12.67
CA ARG A 259 -29.97 -2.72 -12.47
C ARG A 259 -29.60 -1.57 -13.41
N GLY A 260 -28.87 -1.87 -14.48
CA GLY A 260 -28.59 -0.86 -15.53
C GLY A 260 -27.61 0.18 -15.08
N ALA A 261 -26.44 -0.25 -14.80
CA ALA A 261 -25.18 0.45 -14.85
C ALA A 261 -24.94 1.61 -13.85
N PRO A 262 -23.79 1.60 -13.20
CA PRO A 262 -23.21 2.78 -12.57
C PRO A 262 -23.26 4.03 -13.47
N GLU A 263 -23.17 3.88 -14.81
CA GLU A 263 -23.37 4.93 -15.80
C GLU A 263 -24.67 5.72 -15.59
N ALA A 264 -25.78 5.06 -15.26
CA ALA A 264 -27.05 5.73 -15.07
C ALA A 264 -27.06 6.51 -13.74
N VAL A 265 -26.44 5.97 -12.68
CA VAL A 265 -26.34 6.64 -11.37
C VAL A 265 -25.32 7.78 -11.41
N LEU A 266 -24.16 7.55 -12.03
CA LEU A 266 -23.06 8.52 -12.07
C LEU A 266 -23.18 9.50 -13.23
N GLY A 267 -24.07 9.26 -14.20
CA GLY A 267 -24.20 10.05 -15.42
C GLY A 267 -24.80 11.44 -15.23
N LYS A 268 -24.99 12.12 -16.40
CA LYS A 268 -25.40 13.51 -16.52
C LYS A 268 -26.70 13.87 -15.78
N ASN A 269 -27.63 12.92 -15.71
CA ASN A 269 -28.97 13.15 -15.13
C ASN A 269 -29.05 12.91 -13.61
N ASN A 270 -28.00 12.36 -13.01
CA ASN A 270 -27.95 12.06 -11.58
C ASN A 270 -26.69 12.65 -10.94
N TYR A 271 -25.58 11.95 -10.85
CA TYR A 271 -24.41 12.42 -10.11
C TYR A 271 -23.82 13.72 -10.67
N ILE A 272 -23.64 13.83 -11.99
CA ILE A 272 -23.13 15.08 -12.59
C ILE A 272 -24.11 16.23 -12.42
N LYS A 273 -25.42 15.97 -12.50
CA LYS A 273 -26.46 16.98 -12.19
C LYS A 273 -26.33 17.42 -10.74
N PHE A 274 -26.25 16.47 -9.81
CA PHE A 274 -26.04 16.77 -8.40
C PHE A 274 -24.78 17.63 -8.19
N LEU A 275 -23.64 17.24 -8.75
CA LEU A 275 -22.40 17.99 -8.59
C LEU A 275 -22.54 19.45 -9.04
N ARG A 276 -23.16 19.69 -10.18
CA ARG A 276 -23.38 21.06 -10.70
C ARG A 276 -24.30 21.86 -9.80
N GLU A 277 -25.38 21.27 -9.28
CA GLU A 277 -26.26 21.90 -8.29
C GLU A 277 -25.51 22.14 -6.96
N PHE A 278 -24.71 21.18 -6.52
CA PHE A 278 -23.96 21.22 -5.27
C PHE A 278 -22.90 22.33 -5.24
N ILE A 279 -22.10 22.47 -6.31
CA ILE A 279 -21.08 23.53 -6.40
C ILE A 279 -21.66 24.92 -6.63
N SER A 280 -22.90 25.04 -7.12
CA SER A 280 -23.56 26.31 -7.26
C SER A 280 -23.91 26.98 -5.92
N GLN A 281 -23.90 26.22 -4.83
CA GLN A 281 -24.17 26.71 -3.48
C GLN A 281 -22.85 27.02 -2.74
N GLU A 282 -22.59 28.30 -2.52
CA GLU A 282 -21.37 28.77 -1.84
C GLU A 282 -21.20 28.17 -0.43
N SER A 283 -22.33 27.87 0.26
CA SER A 283 -22.33 27.20 1.55
C SER A 283 -21.72 25.81 1.50
N ASN A 284 -21.91 25.05 0.42
CA ASN A 284 -21.36 23.72 0.24
C ASN A 284 -19.85 23.77 -0.02
N LEU A 285 -19.39 24.74 -0.83
CA LEU A 285 -17.96 24.95 -1.06
C LEU A 285 -17.23 25.38 0.22
N LYS A 286 -17.87 26.22 1.05
CA LYS A 286 -17.35 26.55 2.40
C LYS A 286 -17.30 25.34 3.31
N LYS A 287 -18.30 24.44 3.25
CA LYS A 287 -18.28 23.18 4.03
C LYS A 287 -17.16 22.24 3.58
N ILE A 288 -16.92 22.10 2.26
CA ILE A 288 -15.77 21.32 1.75
C ILE A 288 -14.44 21.94 2.21
N SER A 289 -14.31 23.28 2.13
CA SER A 289 -13.12 23.98 2.60
C SER A 289 -12.93 23.80 4.11
N ASN A 290 -13.98 23.92 4.90
CA ASN A 290 -13.95 23.72 6.35
C ASN A 290 -13.71 22.24 6.71
N PHE A 291 -14.27 21.29 5.94
CA PHE A 291 -14.01 19.87 6.11
C PHE A 291 -12.55 19.52 5.79
N LYS A 292 -11.98 20.10 4.73
CA LYS A 292 -10.55 20.00 4.41
C LYS A 292 -9.67 20.72 5.47
N LEU A 293 -10.10 21.87 5.98
CA LEU A 293 -9.45 22.59 7.08
C LEU A 293 -9.58 21.83 8.42
N ASN A 294 -10.77 21.30 8.74
CA ASN A 294 -10.97 20.47 9.93
C ASN A 294 -10.22 19.13 9.82
N LYS A 295 -10.09 18.56 8.61
CA LYS A 295 -9.22 17.39 8.41
C LYS A 295 -7.75 17.77 8.66
N ASN A 296 -7.33 18.98 8.29
CA ASN A 296 -6.02 19.52 8.63
C ASN A 296 -5.89 19.91 10.12
N GLU A 297 -6.99 20.32 10.78
CA GLU A 297 -7.02 20.60 12.23
C GLU A 297 -7.22 19.33 13.05
N ILE A 298 -7.95 18.34 12.55
CA ILE A 298 -8.06 16.99 13.16
C ILE A 298 -6.74 16.22 12.99
N SER A 299 -5.98 16.44 11.91
CA SER A 299 -4.60 15.94 11.79
C SER A 299 -3.66 16.54 12.85
N ASN A 300 -3.99 17.74 13.38
CA ASN A 300 -3.31 18.32 14.53
C ASN A 300 -3.82 17.77 15.90
N ILE A 301 -4.87 16.95 15.90
CA ILE A 301 -5.46 16.33 17.12
C ILE A 301 -5.31 14.80 17.11
N SER A 302 -5.17 14.14 15.93
CA SER A 302 -4.81 12.73 15.85
C SER A 302 -3.29 12.61 15.80
N GLY A 303 -2.64 12.33 16.91
CA GLY A 303 -1.19 12.11 17.01
C GLY A 303 -0.66 10.87 16.26
N ASN A 304 -1.39 10.39 15.26
CA ASN A 304 -1.12 9.14 14.53
C ASN A 304 -0.61 9.36 13.10
N GLU A 305 -0.71 10.55 12.52
CA GLU A 305 -0.21 10.81 11.17
C GLU A 305 1.32 10.99 11.19
N LEU A 306 2.02 10.34 10.26
CA LEU A 306 3.47 10.43 10.17
C LEU A 306 3.91 11.89 9.93
N SER A 307 4.68 12.43 10.86
CA SER A 307 5.27 13.76 10.77
C SER A 307 6.78 13.68 10.90
N TYR A 308 7.49 14.11 9.85
CA TYR A 308 8.94 14.22 9.90
C TYR A 308 9.41 15.28 10.91
N ASP A 309 8.62 16.34 11.13
CA ASP A 309 8.89 17.37 12.15
C ASP A 309 8.79 16.82 13.57
N ALA A 310 7.85 15.89 13.83
CA ALA A 310 7.76 15.22 15.12
C ALA A 310 9.04 14.43 15.42
N PHE A 311 9.56 13.70 14.45
CA PHE A 311 10.84 13.01 14.59
C PHE A 311 12.01 14.01 14.75
N HIS A 312 12.07 15.06 13.92
CA HIS A 312 13.08 16.11 14.02
C HIS A 312 13.11 16.78 15.39
N LYS A 313 11.94 17.12 15.95
CA LYS A 313 11.83 17.67 17.30
C LYS A 313 12.40 16.71 18.36
N LYS A 314 12.06 15.42 18.23
CA LYS A 314 12.54 14.38 19.15
C LYS A 314 14.04 14.12 19.05
N THR A 315 14.62 14.20 17.84
CA THR A 315 16.08 14.10 17.69
C THR A 315 16.79 15.26 18.40
N LYS A 316 16.29 16.50 18.27
CA LYS A 316 16.84 17.67 18.99
C LYS A 316 16.71 17.53 20.51
N GLU A 317 15.54 17.10 21.03
CA GLU A 317 15.33 16.84 22.44
C GLU A 317 16.27 15.75 23.00
N SER A 318 16.76 14.87 22.12
CA SER A 318 17.71 13.79 22.42
C SER A 318 19.17 14.16 22.16
N ASN A 319 19.47 15.43 21.97
CA ASN A 319 20.81 15.97 21.64
C ASN A 319 21.40 15.40 20.34
N LEU A 320 20.56 15.20 19.33
CA LEU A 320 20.96 14.78 18.00
C LEU A 320 20.62 15.88 17.01
N ASN A 321 21.63 16.46 16.38
CA ASN A 321 21.47 17.54 15.42
C ASN A 321 21.45 17.00 13.98
N PHE A 322 20.25 16.64 13.50
CA PHE A 322 20.01 16.38 12.09
C PHE A 322 19.20 17.54 11.50
N SER A 323 19.54 17.98 10.28
CA SER A 323 18.73 19.01 9.62
C SER A 323 17.33 18.47 9.25
N SER A 324 16.33 19.35 9.29
CA SER A 324 14.95 19.02 8.92
C SER A 324 14.89 18.46 7.49
N SER A 325 15.64 19.08 6.54
CA SER A 325 15.74 18.62 5.15
C SER A 325 16.32 17.21 5.04
N LEU A 326 17.33 16.85 5.83
CA LEU A 326 17.89 15.49 5.84
C LEU A 326 16.87 14.46 6.33
N ILE A 327 16.16 14.78 7.40
CA ILE A 327 15.10 13.90 7.96
C ILE A 327 13.96 13.71 6.95
N LEU A 328 13.48 14.79 6.33
CA LEU A 328 12.46 14.72 5.28
C LEU A 328 12.91 13.81 4.13
N ARG A 329 14.12 14.01 3.60
CA ARG A 329 14.69 13.20 2.52
C ARG A 329 14.83 11.72 2.93
N PHE A 330 15.22 11.46 4.17
CA PHE A 330 15.40 10.12 4.70
C PHE A 330 14.05 9.37 4.79
N ILE A 331 13.04 9.98 5.39
CA ILE A 331 11.71 9.37 5.53
C ILE A 331 11.03 9.22 4.16
N ALA A 332 11.11 10.23 3.29
CA ALA A 332 10.59 10.16 1.93
C ALA A 332 11.25 9.04 1.12
N SER A 333 12.56 8.86 1.27
CA SER A 333 13.31 7.79 0.59
C SER A 333 12.90 6.40 1.08
N LEU A 334 12.75 6.18 2.38
CA LEU A 334 12.27 4.92 2.96
C LEU A 334 10.84 4.59 2.52
N THR A 335 9.95 5.59 2.50
CA THR A 335 8.56 5.40 2.10
C THR A 335 8.37 5.24 0.59
N SER A 336 9.31 5.73 -0.23
CA SER A 336 9.29 5.53 -1.69
C SER A 336 9.87 4.18 -2.10
N LYS A 337 10.83 3.67 -1.32
CA LYS A 337 11.52 2.41 -1.59
C LYS A 337 12.08 1.79 -0.31
N PRO A 338 11.87 0.49 -0.07
CA PRO A 338 12.29 -0.16 1.18
C PRO A 338 13.81 -0.38 1.28
N PHE A 339 14.63 0.26 0.44
CA PHE A 339 16.09 0.18 0.50
C PHE A 339 16.73 1.56 0.30
N VAL A 340 17.44 2.01 1.33
CA VAL A 340 18.14 3.30 1.36
C VAL A 340 19.61 3.08 1.72
N ILE A 341 20.50 3.79 1.05
CA ILE A 341 21.94 3.83 1.34
C ILE A 341 22.31 5.21 1.88
N LEU A 342 22.93 5.25 3.05
CA LEU A 342 23.44 6.45 3.69
C LEU A 342 24.96 6.49 3.49
N SER A 343 25.46 7.38 2.63
CA SER A 343 26.89 7.52 2.33
C SER A 343 27.47 8.79 2.99
N GLY A 344 28.73 8.77 3.40
CA GLY A 344 29.42 9.93 3.99
C GLY A 344 30.61 9.52 4.83
N LEU A 345 31.30 10.51 5.41
CA LEU A 345 32.48 10.30 6.26
C LEU A 345 32.16 9.45 7.50
N SER A 346 33.17 8.73 7.99
CA SER A 346 33.05 8.03 9.26
C SER A 346 32.72 9.02 10.39
N GLY A 347 31.84 8.59 11.32
CA GLY A 347 31.40 9.46 12.42
C GLY A 347 30.38 10.57 12.05
N SER A 348 29.91 10.69 10.80
CA SER A 348 28.93 11.71 10.41
C SER A 348 27.49 11.48 10.92
N GLY A 349 27.20 10.38 11.59
CA GLY A 349 25.88 10.09 12.16
C GLY A 349 24.96 9.23 11.31
N LYS A 350 25.45 8.61 10.22
CA LYS A 350 24.68 7.72 9.32
C LYS A 350 23.94 6.60 10.04
N THR A 351 24.69 5.76 10.76
CA THR A 351 24.10 4.65 11.55
C THR A 351 23.22 5.19 12.65
N LYS A 352 23.53 6.37 13.17
CA LYS A 352 22.77 6.99 14.27
C LYS A 352 21.37 7.42 13.81
N ILE A 353 21.18 8.04 12.65
CA ILE A 353 19.83 8.42 12.18
C ILE A 353 18.99 7.18 11.90
N ALA A 354 19.57 6.14 11.29
CA ALA A 354 18.87 4.86 11.03
C ALA A 354 18.42 4.20 12.35
N GLN A 355 19.33 4.10 13.32
CA GLN A 355 19.06 3.55 14.65
C GLN A 355 17.97 4.34 15.39
N THR A 356 18.08 5.68 15.40
CA THR A 356 17.15 6.52 16.13
C THR A 356 15.77 6.53 15.51
N PHE A 357 15.66 6.50 14.18
CA PHE A 357 14.37 6.39 13.52
C PHE A 357 13.69 5.06 13.82
N ALA A 358 14.43 3.94 13.72
CA ALA A 358 13.90 2.63 14.09
C ALA A 358 13.45 2.60 15.56
N GLN A 359 14.27 3.08 16.49
CA GLN A 359 13.92 3.14 17.92
C GLN A 359 12.74 4.08 18.22
N TRP A 360 12.56 5.13 17.44
CA TRP A 360 11.48 6.09 17.61
C TRP A 360 10.12 5.47 17.22
N ILE A 361 10.08 4.75 16.09
CA ILE A 361 8.83 4.29 15.51
C ILE A 361 8.46 2.84 15.89
N CYS A 362 9.43 2.02 16.28
CA CYS A 362 9.21 0.63 16.66
C CYS A 362 8.69 0.51 18.10
N GLU A 363 7.77 -0.43 18.29
CA GLU A 363 7.23 -0.81 19.60
C GLU A 363 8.20 -1.70 20.38
N ASP A 364 8.84 -2.64 19.67
CA ASP A 364 9.73 -3.66 20.25
C ASP A 364 11.14 -3.59 19.68
N ILE A 365 12.13 -3.99 20.49
CA ILE A 365 13.53 -4.05 20.08
C ILE A 365 13.78 -5.10 18.99
N ASN A 366 12.93 -6.12 18.90
CA ASN A 366 13.01 -7.17 17.89
C ASN A 366 12.59 -6.69 16.48
N GLN A 367 11.98 -5.51 16.37
CA GLN A 367 11.60 -4.93 15.09
C GLN A 367 12.77 -4.28 14.33
N HIS A 368 13.93 -4.15 14.93
CA HIS A 368 15.10 -3.62 14.23
C HIS A 368 16.38 -4.36 14.61
N LYS A 369 17.27 -4.47 13.64
CA LYS A 369 18.57 -5.11 13.82
C LYS A 369 19.66 -4.28 13.15
N ILE A 370 20.75 -4.02 13.90
CA ILE A 370 21.97 -3.41 13.35
C ILE A 370 22.98 -4.54 13.18
N VAL A 371 23.46 -4.70 11.98
CA VAL A 371 24.36 -5.82 11.59
C VAL A 371 25.60 -5.22 10.96
N PRO A 372 26.76 -5.30 11.63
CA PRO A 372 28.04 -4.93 11.02
C PRO A 372 28.40 -5.93 9.92
N VAL A 373 28.73 -5.43 8.74
CA VAL A 373 29.11 -6.27 7.61
C VAL A 373 30.57 -6.69 7.75
N GLY A 374 30.85 -8.02 7.64
CA GLY A 374 32.21 -8.53 7.68
C GLY A 374 32.92 -8.41 6.33
N ALA A 375 34.21 -8.10 6.34
CA ALA A 375 35.03 -8.00 5.12
C ALA A 375 35.15 -9.35 4.36
N ASP A 376 34.90 -10.47 5.03
CA ASP A 376 34.95 -11.83 4.54
C ASP A 376 33.63 -12.33 3.94
N TRP A 377 32.57 -11.51 3.91
CA TRP A 377 31.25 -11.93 3.42
C TRP A 377 31.25 -12.14 1.91
N THR A 378 31.20 -13.37 1.46
CA THR A 378 31.26 -13.73 0.03
C THR A 378 29.96 -14.35 -0.49
N ASN A 379 29.03 -14.69 0.41
CA ASN A 379 27.78 -15.36 0.10
C ASN A 379 26.68 -14.92 1.10
N ARG A 380 25.46 -15.47 0.96
CA ARG A 380 24.28 -15.11 1.77
C ARG A 380 24.29 -15.66 3.20
N GLU A 381 25.17 -16.58 3.53
CA GLU A 381 25.13 -17.32 4.79
C GLU A 381 25.19 -16.42 6.04
N PRO A 382 25.98 -15.33 6.07
CA PRO A 382 26.00 -14.43 7.22
C PRO A 382 24.66 -13.73 7.51
N LEU A 383 23.76 -13.63 6.51
CA LEU A 383 22.43 -13.02 6.66
C LEU A 383 21.34 -14.07 6.85
N LEU A 384 21.36 -15.13 6.04
CA LEU A 384 20.25 -16.08 5.95
C LEU A 384 20.56 -17.43 6.60
N GLY A 385 21.83 -17.77 6.80
CA GLY A 385 22.20 -19.09 7.26
C GLY A 385 22.21 -20.16 6.15
N TYR A 386 22.26 -21.42 6.54
CA TYR A 386 22.30 -22.55 5.61
C TYR A 386 21.80 -23.85 6.24
N PRO A 387 21.29 -24.80 5.42
CA PRO A 387 20.89 -26.11 5.90
C PRO A 387 22.10 -26.93 6.35
N ASN A 388 22.06 -27.56 7.55
CA ASN A 388 23.14 -28.44 8.01
C ASN A 388 23.24 -29.68 7.12
N GLY A 389 24.38 -29.88 6.48
CA GLY A 389 24.64 -31.03 5.60
C GLY A 389 24.80 -32.35 6.34
N LEU A 390 25.14 -32.32 7.63
CA LEU A 390 25.33 -33.50 8.46
C LEU A 390 24.06 -33.92 9.22
N VAL A 391 23.22 -32.96 9.58
CA VAL A 391 21.97 -33.19 10.33
C VAL A 391 20.78 -32.74 9.49
N SER A 392 20.06 -33.71 8.92
CA SER A 392 19.04 -33.45 7.90
C SER A 392 17.83 -32.61 8.36
N LYS A 393 17.60 -32.49 9.66
CA LYS A 393 16.49 -31.68 10.23
C LYS A 393 16.95 -30.32 10.76
N GLU A 394 18.23 -30.02 10.69
CA GLU A 394 18.80 -28.83 11.29
C GLU A 394 19.08 -27.75 10.24
N TYR A 395 18.87 -26.50 10.62
CA TYR A 395 19.24 -25.30 9.89
C TYR A 395 20.16 -24.44 10.77
N ILE A 396 21.31 -24.06 10.25
CA ILE A 396 22.25 -23.18 10.96
C ILE A 396 21.86 -21.73 10.72
N THR A 397 21.36 -21.09 11.76
CA THR A 397 21.03 -19.66 11.76
C THR A 397 22.28 -18.84 12.07
N PRO A 398 22.48 -17.69 11.36
CA PRO A 398 23.64 -16.85 11.61
C PRO A 398 23.47 -15.97 12.85
N ASP A 399 24.60 -15.64 13.50
CA ASP A 399 24.64 -14.75 14.68
C ASP A 399 24.13 -13.33 14.38
N SER A 400 24.10 -12.92 13.10
CA SER A 400 23.52 -11.63 12.69
C SER A 400 22.05 -11.45 13.11
N GLY A 401 21.32 -12.55 13.30
CA GLY A 401 19.90 -12.55 13.67
C GLY A 401 18.96 -12.04 12.58
N VAL A 402 19.42 -11.89 11.33
CA VAL A 402 18.61 -11.40 10.21
C VAL A 402 17.47 -12.35 9.88
N ILE A 403 17.74 -13.67 9.92
CA ILE A 403 16.70 -14.67 9.66
C ILE A 403 15.55 -14.56 10.68
N HIS A 404 15.85 -14.30 11.95
CA HIS A 404 14.85 -14.10 12.99
C HIS A 404 14.02 -12.83 12.72
N LEU A 405 14.69 -11.72 12.34
CA LEU A 405 14.01 -10.47 11.96
C LEU A 405 13.03 -10.68 10.80
N LEU A 406 13.45 -11.44 9.77
CA LEU A 406 12.61 -11.76 8.63
C LEU A 406 11.39 -12.60 9.02
N LEU A 407 11.61 -13.65 9.85
CA LEU A 407 10.53 -14.51 10.31
C LEU A 407 9.54 -13.78 11.23
N GLU A 408 10.01 -12.83 12.02
CA GLU A 408 9.14 -11.95 12.81
C GLU A 408 8.35 -10.99 11.91
N ALA A 409 8.99 -10.42 10.89
CA ALA A 409 8.35 -9.46 9.99
C ALA A 409 7.19 -10.07 9.16
N ILE A 410 7.31 -11.36 8.78
CA ILE A 410 6.27 -12.05 8.00
C ILE A 410 5.09 -12.54 8.84
N LYS A 411 5.18 -12.49 10.19
CA LYS A 411 4.07 -12.87 11.04
C LYS A 411 2.92 -11.89 10.86
N LYS A 412 1.71 -12.40 10.80
CA LYS A 412 0.53 -11.57 10.56
C LYS A 412 0.24 -10.58 11.67
N GLU A 413 0.49 -10.93 12.91
CA GLU A 413 0.40 -10.03 14.06
C GLU A 413 1.33 -8.81 13.97
N ASN A 414 2.31 -8.87 13.07
CA ASN A 414 3.30 -7.83 12.84
C ASN A 414 3.12 -7.09 11.49
N GLU A 415 2.05 -7.37 10.74
CA GLU A 415 1.80 -6.78 9.42
C GLU A 415 1.76 -5.24 9.46
N ASN A 416 1.18 -4.66 10.53
CA ASN A 416 1.07 -3.23 10.74
C ASN A 416 2.23 -2.64 11.57
N LYS A 417 3.32 -3.40 11.76
CA LYS A 417 4.51 -2.95 12.49
C LYS A 417 5.70 -2.86 11.54
N PRO A 418 6.40 -1.73 11.47
CA PRO A 418 7.59 -1.61 10.62
C PRO A 418 8.78 -2.36 11.21
N PHE A 419 9.55 -2.99 10.34
CA PHE A 419 10.79 -3.69 10.67
C PHE A 419 11.98 -3.06 9.94
N PHE A 420 13.14 -2.98 10.60
CA PHE A 420 14.33 -2.34 10.02
C PHE A 420 15.54 -3.25 10.11
N LEU A 421 16.16 -3.50 8.96
CA LEU A 421 17.49 -4.10 8.86
C LEU A 421 18.50 -3.01 8.53
N ILE A 422 19.40 -2.72 9.46
CA ILE A 422 20.47 -1.74 9.31
C ILE A 422 21.77 -2.51 9.07
N LEU A 423 22.32 -2.41 7.86
CA LEU A 423 23.61 -3.01 7.49
C LEU A 423 24.68 -1.93 7.65
N ASP A 424 25.49 -2.08 8.70
CA ASP A 424 26.54 -1.10 8.99
C ASP A 424 27.79 -1.43 8.20
N GLU A 425 28.39 -0.40 7.58
CA GLU A 425 29.53 -0.53 6.67
C GLU A 425 29.27 -1.51 5.50
N MET A 426 28.11 -1.35 4.87
CA MET A 426 27.60 -2.28 3.86
C MET A 426 28.59 -2.57 2.72
N ASN A 427 29.46 -1.63 2.38
CA ASN A 427 30.46 -1.74 1.31
C ASN A 427 31.83 -2.31 1.77
N LEU A 428 31.93 -2.80 2.99
CA LEU A 428 33.14 -3.47 3.48
C LEU A 428 33.39 -4.80 2.74
N SER A 429 32.35 -5.40 2.19
CA SER A 429 32.44 -6.53 1.26
C SER A 429 31.60 -6.26 0.00
N HIS A 430 31.71 -7.15 -1.00
CA HIS A 430 30.96 -7.06 -2.26
C HIS A 430 29.47 -7.29 -2.02
N VAL A 431 28.66 -6.22 -2.02
CA VAL A 431 27.23 -6.24 -1.73
C VAL A 431 26.48 -7.18 -2.68
N GLU A 432 26.79 -7.16 -3.95
CA GLU A 432 26.16 -8.01 -4.97
C GLU A 432 26.39 -9.51 -4.78
N ARG A 433 27.26 -9.93 -3.84
CA ARG A 433 27.48 -11.34 -3.50
C ARG A 433 26.67 -11.77 -2.29
N TYR A 434 26.90 -11.13 -1.15
CA TYR A 434 26.22 -11.53 0.09
C TYR A 434 24.76 -11.09 0.16
N PHE A 435 24.40 -10.04 -0.58
CA PHE A 435 23.05 -9.44 -0.59
C PHE A 435 22.26 -9.75 -1.88
N ALA A 436 22.74 -10.70 -2.70
CA ALA A 436 22.18 -11.02 -4.02
C ALA A 436 20.69 -11.41 -3.97
N ASP A 437 20.30 -12.25 -3.00
CA ASP A 437 18.93 -12.72 -2.87
C ASP A 437 17.97 -11.57 -2.55
N PHE A 438 18.37 -10.66 -1.67
CA PHE A 438 17.60 -9.46 -1.33
C PHE A 438 17.46 -8.53 -2.55
N LEU A 439 18.53 -8.30 -3.30
CA LEU A 439 18.47 -7.50 -4.52
C LEU A 439 17.55 -8.12 -5.57
N SER A 440 17.53 -9.45 -5.67
CA SER A 440 16.68 -10.16 -6.63
C SER A 440 15.21 -10.04 -6.26
N ILE A 441 14.87 -10.34 -4.99
CA ILE A 441 13.47 -10.37 -4.53
C ILE A 441 12.82 -8.98 -4.53
N MET A 442 13.58 -7.90 -4.27
CA MET A 442 13.10 -6.53 -4.37
C MET A 442 12.64 -6.16 -5.79
N GLU A 443 13.06 -6.93 -6.80
CA GLU A 443 12.69 -6.71 -8.20
C GLU A 443 11.59 -7.65 -8.67
N SER A 444 11.71 -8.95 -8.33
CA SER A 444 10.83 -10.00 -8.83
C SER A 444 9.54 -10.18 -8.04
N ASN A 445 9.47 -9.67 -6.79
CA ASN A 445 8.44 -10.00 -5.82
C ASN A 445 8.25 -11.53 -5.62
N ASP A 446 9.32 -12.30 -5.82
CA ASP A 446 9.37 -13.75 -5.68
C ASP A 446 9.68 -14.14 -4.23
N THR A 447 10.13 -15.37 -4.00
CA THR A 447 10.53 -15.87 -2.68
C THR A 447 12.05 -16.06 -2.58
N ILE A 448 12.59 -15.91 -1.37
CA ILE A 448 13.96 -16.35 -1.06
C ILE A 448 13.90 -17.83 -0.69
N LYS A 449 14.42 -18.70 -1.53
CA LYS A 449 14.55 -20.13 -1.25
C LYS A 449 15.71 -20.36 -0.28
N LEU A 450 15.42 -20.86 0.92
CA LEU A 450 16.43 -21.13 1.93
C LEU A 450 17.04 -22.52 1.73
N TYR A 451 16.21 -23.52 1.49
CA TYR A 451 16.63 -24.91 1.24
C TYR A 451 15.53 -25.68 0.50
N THR A 452 15.80 -26.94 0.19
CA THR A 452 14.84 -27.87 -0.43
C THR A 452 14.72 -29.15 0.39
N GLY A 453 13.61 -29.87 0.29
CA GLY A 453 13.38 -31.15 0.98
C GLY A 453 12.51 -31.02 2.22
N ASN A 454 12.83 -31.76 3.28
CA ASN A 454 12.03 -31.79 4.51
C ASN A 454 12.20 -30.54 5.35
N THR A 455 11.18 -30.23 6.18
CA THR A 455 11.21 -29.11 7.14
C THR A 455 12.40 -29.22 8.09
N ARG A 456 13.00 -28.07 8.39
CA ARG A 456 14.17 -27.95 9.27
C ARG A 456 13.87 -26.96 10.40
N GLU A 457 14.58 -27.12 11.49
CA GLU A 457 14.53 -26.27 12.67
C GLU A 457 15.94 -25.77 13.01
N SER A 458 16.02 -24.58 13.59
CA SER A 458 17.27 -24.08 14.16
C SER A 458 17.64 -24.83 15.46
N LEU A 459 18.85 -24.62 15.97
CA LEU A 459 19.30 -25.22 17.24
C LEU A 459 18.42 -24.85 18.44
N ASP A 460 17.83 -23.68 18.43
CA ASP A 460 16.88 -23.17 19.44
C ASP A 460 15.42 -23.59 19.21
N GLY A 461 15.18 -24.48 18.22
CA GLY A 461 13.86 -25.05 17.95
C GLY A 461 12.94 -24.14 17.12
N LEU A 462 13.47 -23.08 16.50
CA LEU A 462 12.70 -22.23 15.61
C LEU A 462 12.47 -22.97 14.28
N PRO A 463 11.22 -23.18 13.84
CA PRO A 463 10.93 -23.77 12.53
C PRO A 463 11.34 -22.80 11.42
N ILE A 464 12.21 -23.26 10.52
CA ILE A 464 12.67 -22.48 9.37
C ILE A 464 11.87 -22.91 8.13
N PRO A 465 11.18 -22.00 7.43
CA PRO A 465 10.43 -22.35 6.22
C PRO A 465 11.38 -22.67 5.05
N LEU A 466 10.91 -23.41 4.04
CA LEU A 466 11.69 -23.67 2.82
C LEU A 466 12.00 -22.40 2.04
N GLU A 467 11.09 -21.44 2.09
CA GLU A 467 11.20 -20.16 1.39
C GLU A 467 10.54 -19.03 2.21
N ILE A 468 11.00 -17.81 2.01
CA ILE A 468 10.49 -16.61 2.66
C ILE A 468 9.99 -15.65 1.60
N TYR A 469 8.72 -15.20 1.71
CA TYR A 469 8.21 -14.09 0.94
C TYR A 469 8.78 -12.77 1.45
N TRP A 470 8.92 -11.78 0.56
CA TRP A 470 9.40 -10.46 0.97
C TRP A 470 8.40 -9.79 1.93
N PRO A 471 8.82 -9.46 3.16
CA PRO A 471 7.95 -8.74 4.09
C PRO A 471 7.72 -7.30 3.60
N LYS A 472 6.47 -6.92 3.34
CA LYS A 472 6.12 -5.56 2.87
C LYS A 472 6.41 -4.46 3.91
N ASN A 473 6.53 -4.84 5.17
CA ASN A 473 6.83 -3.99 6.32
C ASN A 473 8.32 -3.97 6.70
N LEU A 474 9.20 -4.57 5.89
CA LEU A 474 10.65 -4.56 6.11
C LEU A 474 11.33 -3.47 5.30
N PHE A 475 12.14 -2.66 5.98
CA PHE A 475 12.95 -1.59 5.40
C PHE A 475 14.44 -1.85 5.65
N ILE A 476 15.25 -1.66 4.62
CA ILE A 476 16.69 -1.90 4.68
C ILE A 476 17.43 -0.58 4.57
N ILE A 477 18.38 -0.36 5.46
CA ILE A 477 19.22 0.83 5.49
C ILE A 477 20.67 0.37 5.51
N GLY A 478 21.41 0.65 4.44
CA GLY A 478 22.86 0.42 4.39
C GLY A 478 23.63 1.68 4.74
N THR A 479 24.66 1.61 5.58
CA THR A 479 25.60 2.72 5.78
C THR A 479 26.89 2.46 5.01
N VAL A 480 27.53 3.54 4.53
CA VAL A 480 28.72 3.49 3.70
C VAL A 480 29.71 4.56 4.15
N ASN A 481 30.93 4.15 4.48
CA ASN A 481 32.04 5.04 4.74
C ASN A 481 32.81 5.32 3.45
N ILE A 482 33.00 6.62 3.12
CA ILE A 482 33.66 7.05 1.87
C ILE A 482 35.16 7.33 2.05
N ASP A 483 35.62 7.38 3.27
CA ASP A 483 37.01 7.65 3.70
C ASP A 483 37.85 6.38 3.89
N GLU A 484 37.26 5.20 3.71
CA GLU A 484 37.93 3.92 3.83
C GLU A 484 38.11 3.25 2.45
N THR A 485 39.11 2.35 2.36
CA THR A 485 39.35 1.51 1.15
C THR A 485 38.29 0.42 1.05
N THR A 486 37.12 0.79 0.56
CA THR A 486 35.92 -0.05 0.48
C THR A 486 35.53 -0.32 -0.97
N TYR A 487 34.64 -1.30 -1.19
CA TYR A 487 34.18 -1.65 -2.52
C TYR A 487 33.17 -0.62 -3.05
N MET A 488 33.31 -0.24 -4.31
CA MET A 488 32.30 0.56 -5.01
C MET A 488 31.05 -0.29 -5.27
N PHE A 489 29.88 0.34 -5.15
CA PHE A 489 28.63 -0.32 -5.51
C PHE A 489 28.52 -0.52 -7.02
N SER A 490 28.06 -1.71 -7.40
CA SER A 490 27.65 -1.96 -8.77
C SER A 490 26.35 -1.21 -9.13
N PRO A 491 26.10 -0.95 -10.41
CA PRO A 491 24.84 -0.37 -10.88
C PRO A 491 23.61 -1.15 -10.40
N LYS A 492 23.74 -2.48 -10.21
CA LYS A 492 22.64 -3.33 -9.70
C LYS A 492 22.18 -2.97 -8.30
N VAL A 493 23.08 -2.51 -7.45
CA VAL A 493 22.78 -2.06 -6.08
C VAL A 493 22.18 -0.66 -6.12
N LEU A 494 22.83 0.27 -6.83
CA LEU A 494 22.41 1.68 -6.92
C LEU A 494 21.03 1.86 -7.58
N ASP A 495 20.70 1.03 -8.57
CA ASP A 495 19.37 1.03 -9.18
C ASP A 495 18.25 0.62 -8.21
N ARG A 496 18.58 -0.12 -7.15
CA ARG A 496 17.63 -0.63 -6.18
C ARG A 496 17.54 0.17 -4.88
N ALA A 497 18.41 1.15 -4.69
CA ALA A 497 18.45 2.01 -3.51
C ALA A 497 18.14 3.48 -3.83
N ASN A 498 17.72 4.23 -2.83
CA ASN A 498 17.89 5.68 -2.79
C ASN A 498 19.17 5.99 -2.02
N VAL A 499 20.06 6.80 -2.60
CA VAL A 499 21.35 7.12 -1.98
C VAL A 499 21.29 8.51 -1.35
N ILE A 500 21.47 8.60 -0.05
CA ILE A 500 21.49 9.87 0.71
C ILE A 500 22.90 10.14 1.17
N GLU A 501 23.45 11.27 0.75
CA GLU A 501 24.73 11.72 1.25
C GLU A 501 24.58 12.43 2.60
N PHE A 502 25.37 11.99 3.55
CA PHE A 502 25.55 12.61 4.85
C PHE A 502 26.78 13.53 4.80
N ARG A 503 26.53 14.80 4.91
CA ARG A 503 27.57 15.80 4.96
C ARG A 503 27.36 16.69 6.17
N ILE A 504 28.43 16.93 6.89
CA ILE A 504 28.46 17.87 8.01
C ILE A 504 28.93 19.21 7.47
N THR A 505 28.18 20.26 7.76
CA THR A 505 28.54 21.65 7.39
C THR A 505 29.44 22.29 8.42
N ASP A 506 30.15 23.35 8.02
CA ASP A 506 31.01 24.13 8.94
C ASP A 506 30.21 24.71 10.11
N ASP A 507 28.96 25.11 9.86
CA ASP A 507 28.07 25.65 10.90
C ASP A 507 27.58 24.57 11.87
N GLU A 508 27.25 23.38 11.38
CA GLU A 508 26.89 22.24 12.24
C GLU A 508 28.05 21.83 13.17
N ILE A 509 29.30 21.85 12.68
CA ILE A 509 30.50 21.60 13.50
C ILE A 509 30.73 22.72 14.51
N LYS A 510 30.58 23.99 14.13
CA LYS A 510 30.67 25.11 15.07
C LYS A 510 29.66 25.02 16.18
N ASP A 511 28.40 24.75 15.84
CA ASP A 511 27.31 24.61 16.81
C ASP A 511 27.57 23.43 17.78
N PHE A 512 28.02 22.29 17.27
CA PHE A 512 28.40 21.16 18.11
C PHE A 512 29.57 21.48 19.05
N LEU A 513 30.61 22.12 18.55
CA LEU A 513 31.78 22.48 19.35
C LEU A 513 31.46 23.57 20.41
N ALA A 514 30.50 24.45 20.11
CA ALA A 514 30.04 25.45 21.07
C ALA A 514 29.24 24.85 22.24
N SER A 515 28.55 23.73 22.02
CA SER A 515 27.75 23.04 23.06
C SER A 515 27.78 21.53 22.88
N PRO A 516 28.91 20.86 23.17
CA PRO A 516 29.01 19.41 23.05
C PRO A 516 28.02 18.72 23.95
N SER A 517 27.24 17.78 23.41
CA SER A 517 26.21 17.04 24.15
C SER A 517 26.26 15.55 23.85
N ILE A 518 25.97 14.74 24.87
CA ILE A 518 25.86 13.30 24.71
C ILE A 518 24.42 12.95 24.28
N PRO A 519 24.22 12.18 23.20
CA PRO A 519 22.89 11.76 22.78
C PRO A 519 22.17 10.91 23.84
N ASP A 520 20.94 11.28 24.15
CA ASP A 520 20.06 10.55 25.06
C ASP A 520 18.92 9.84 24.27
N LEU A 521 19.18 8.64 23.83
CA LEU A 521 18.24 7.88 23.01
C LEU A 521 17.00 7.41 23.78
N GLN A 522 17.01 7.39 25.11
CA GLN A 522 15.85 6.98 25.90
C GLN A 522 14.68 7.97 25.76
N LYS A 523 14.96 9.25 25.54
CA LYS A 523 13.93 10.29 25.33
C LYS A 523 13.18 10.10 24.01
N LEU A 524 13.75 9.38 23.07
CA LEU A 524 13.20 9.21 21.74
C LEU A 524 12.48 7.86 21.58
N LYS A 525 12.91 6.83 22.32
CA LYS A 525 12.44 5.45 22.18
C LYS A 525 10.91 5.35 22.29
N GLY A 526 10.27 4.77 21.27
CA GLY A 526 8.84 4.51 21.24
C GLY A 526 7.92 5.73 21.09
N GLN A 527 8.49 6.95 20.97
CA GLN A 527 7.68 8.17 20.89
C GLN A 527 6.92 8.35 19.57
N GLY A 528 7.25 7.56 18.56
CA GLY A 528 6.61 7.55 17.24
C GLY A 528 5.75 6.31 16.97
N ILE A 529 5.54 5.42 17.93
CA ILE A 529 4.78 4.16 17.74
C ILE A 529 3.40 4.42 17.12
N ALA A 530 2.69 5.45 17.57
CA ALA A 530 1.39 5.83 17.03
C ALA A 530 1.41 6.21 15.54
N MET A 531 2.59 6.52 14.97
CA MET A 531 2.78 6.89 13.57
C MET A 531 3.22 5.71 12.68
N ALA A 532 3.43 4.53 13.28
CA ALA A 532 3.95 3.35 12.57
C ALA A 532 3.01 2.88 11.44
N GLU A 533 1.72 2.83 11.70
CA GLU A 533 0.70 2.47 10.72
C GLU A 533 0.63 3.50 9.57
N SER A 534 0.66 4.80 9.89
CA SER A 534 0.72 5.86 8.88
C SER A 534 1.98 5.77 8.02
N PHE A 535 3.14 5.47 8.62
CA PHE A 535 4.39 5.23 7.89
C PHE A 535 4.24 4.08 6.88
N LEU A 536 3.71 2.94 7.30
CA LEU A 536 3.46 1.79 6.42
C LEU A 536 2.43 2.10 5.34
N SER A 537 1.35 2.80 5.69
CA SER A 537 0.34 3.25 4.72
C SER A 537 0.94 4.15 3.64
N ILE A 538 1.77 5.12 4.02
CA ILE A 538 2.47 5.97 3.06
C ILE A 538 3.42 5.12 2.20
N ALA A 539 4.18 4.21 2.79
CA ALA A 539 5.13 3.36 2.06
C ALA A 539 4.44 2.42 1.06
N SER A 540 3.25 1.91 1.39
CA SER A 540 2.50 0.98 0.52
C SER A 540 1.80 1.66 -0.67
N ARG A 541 1.58 2.98 -0.62
CA ARG A 541 0.91 3.71 -1.70
C ARG A 541 1.84 3.89 -2.90
N ASN A 542 1.49 3.31 -4.02
CA ASN A 542 2.21 3.44 -5.31
C ASN A 542 1.68 4.58 -6.19
N SER A 543 0.99 5.58 -5.61
CA SER A 543 0.51 6.73 -6.34
C SER A 543 1.66 7.58 -6.90
N ILE A 544 1.50 8.06 -8.11
CA ILE A 544 2.43 8.96 -8.79
C ILE A 544 1.67 10.23 -9.15
N ILE A 545 2.21 11.38 -8.77
CA ILE A 545 1.69 12.67 -9.20
C ILE A 545 2.20 12.93 -10.63
N GLU A 546 1.29 13.03 -11.59
CA GLU A 546 1.64 13.48 -12.94
C GLU A 546 2.01 14.96 -12.90
N ASN A 547 3.19 15.30 -13.40
CA ASN A 547 3.68 16.67 -13.47
C ASN A 547 4.55 16.84 -14.71
N ASP A 548 4.01 17.57 -15.69
CA ASP A 548 4.68 17.82 -16.97
C ASP A 548 6.01 18.56 -16.81
N THR A 549 6.12 19.48 -15.86
CA THR A 549 7.35 20.22 -15.60
C THR A 549 8.47 19.27 -15.15
N ILE A 550 8.17 18.40 -14.19
CA ILE A 550 9.12 17.40 -13.71
C ILE A 550 9.53 16.45 -14.82
N ALA A 551 8.57 16.00 -15.65
CA ALA A 551 8.84 15.10 -16.77
C ALA A 551 9.78 15.76 -17.80
N GLN A 552 9.55 17.02 -18.15
CA GLN A 552 10.39 17.77 -19.09
C GLN A 552 11.83 17.93 -18.59
N GLU A 553 12.00 18.30 -17.32
CA GLU A 553 13.32 18.43 -16.69
C GLU A 553 14.08 17.10 -16.67
N LEU A 554 13.41 16.00 -16.31
CA LEU A 554 14.02 14.66 -16.31
C LEU A 554 14.49 14.24 -17.72
N VAL A 555 13.75 14.61 -18.76
CA VAL A 555 14.17 14.36 -20.16
C VAL A 555 15.42 15.13 -20.51
N LEU A 556 15.62 16.35 -19.98
CA LEU A 556 16.87 17.11 -20.19
C LEU A 556 18.06 16.38 -19.55
N PHE A 557 17.94 15.94 -18.29
CA PHE A 557 18.99 15.14 -17.64
C PHE A 557 19.26 13.82 -18.38
N PHE A 558 18.20 13.12 -18.79
CA PHE A 558 18.31 11.87 -19.55
C PHE A 558 19.19 12.05 -20.78
N LYS A 559 18.92 13.07 -21.60
CA LYS A 559 19.68 13.35 -22.83
C LYS A 559 21.16 13.64 -22.56
N GLN A 560 21.46 14.30 -21.44
CA GLN A 560 22.87 14.62 -21.10
C GLN A 560 23.62 13.41 -20.51
N LEU A 561 22.92 12.45 -19.90
CA LEU A 561 23.53 11.25 -19.33
C LEU A 561 23.83 10.16 -20.38
N GLN A 562 23.12 10.14 -21.51
CA GLN A 562 23.32 9.17 -22.60
C GLN A 562 24.77 9.06 -23.11
N PRO A 563 25.50 10.17 -23.38
CA PRO A 563 26.86 10.09 -23.92
C PRO A 563 27.87 9.37 -23.04
N VAL A 564 27.58 9.23 -21.75
CA VAL A 564 28.45 8.54 -20.77
C VAL A 564 27.88 7.21 -20.31
N CYS A 565 26.78 6.75 -20.96
CA CYS A 565 26.06 5.51 -20.62
C CYS A 565 25.62 5.46 -19.14
N ALA A 566 25.15 6.61 -18.63
CA ALA A 566 24.63 6.76 -17.25
C ALA A 566 23.13 7.14 -17.24
N GLU A 567 22.47 7.05 -18.40
CA GLU A 567 21.03 7.28 -18.52
C GLU A 567 20.21 6.30 -17.65
N PHE A 568 18.99 6.68 -17.35
CA PHE A 568 18.10 5.90 -16.49
C PHE A 568 16.97 5.25 -17.30
N GLY A 569 16.52 4.06 -16.86
CA GLY A 569 15.39 3.35 -17.47
C GLY A 569 14.03 3.75 -16.89
N TYR A 570 12.96 3.18 -17.41
CA TYR A 570 11.58 3.41 -16.94
C TYR A 570 11.39 3.18 -15.46
N ARG A 571 12.03 2.15 -14.88
CA ARG A 571 11.97 1.87 -13.45
C ARG A 571 12.50 3.04 -12.63
N SER A 572 13.70 3.53 -12.94
CA SER A 572 14.28 4.68 -12.22
C SER A 572 13.43 5.95 -12.40
N ALA A 573 12.84 6.17 -13.59
CA ALA A 573 11.91 7.28 -13.78
C ALA A 573 10.68 7.15 -12.88
N THR A 574 10.05 5.97 -12.81
CA THR A 574 8.93 5.70 -11.90
C THR A 574 9.30 5.94 -10.44
N GLU A 575 10.47 5.45 -10.00
CA GLU A 575 10.95 5.61 -8.64
C GLU A 575 11.24 7.08 -8.29
N ILE A 576 11.71 7.88 -9.24
CA ILE A 576 11.87 9.34 -9.09
C ILE A 576 10.52 10.00 -8.85
N LEU A 577 9.52 9.71 -9.68
CA LEU A 577 8.17 10.26 -9.53
C LEU A 577 7.51 9.82 -8.21
N GLN A 578 7.74 8.58 -7.79
CA GLN A 578 7.31 8.12 -6.46
C GLN A 578 7.98 8.89 -5.33
N LEU A 579 9.30 9.11 -5.40
CA LEU A 579 10.04 9.91 -4.40
C LEU A 579 9.48 11.34 -4.33
N VAL A 580 9.26 11.99 -5.47
CA VAL A 580 8.63 13.32 -5.54
C VAL A 580 7.25 13.31 -4.88
N THR A 581 6.44 12.29 -5.17
CA THR A 581 5.12 12.13 -4.56
C THR A 581 5.20 12.00 -3.03
N LYS A 582 6.17 11.22 -2.51
CA LYS A 582 6.36 11.07 -1.07
C LYS A 582 6.86 12.36 -0.40
N LEU A 583 7.78 13.08 -1.04
CA LEU A 583 8.23 14.39 -0.57
C LEU A 583 7.06 15.37 -0.43
N LYS A 584 6.20 15.47 -1.44
CA LYS A 584 5.00 16.34 -1.41
C LYS A 584 3.92 15.84 -0.43
N THR A 585 3.86 14.54 -0.18
CA THR A 585 2.94 13.99 0.83
C THR A 585 3.39 14.35 2.24
N LEU A 586 4.69 14.27 2.53
CA LEU A 586 5.26 14.57 3.84
C LEU A 586 5.40 16.08 4.08
N GLU A 587 5.68 16.85 3.03
CA GLU A 587 5.83 18.31 3.06
C GLU A 587 5.08 18.93 1.87
N PRO A 588 3.78 19.26 2.03
CA PRO A 588 2.97 19.81 0.94
C PRO A 588 3.46 21.15 0.38
N THR A 589 4.27 21.90 1.12
CA THR A 589 4.79 23.22 0.72
C THR A 589 6.09 23.13 -0.09
N ILE A 590 6.69 21.94 -0.21
CA ILE A 590 7.94 21.73 -0.95
C ILE A 590 7.75 22.04 -2.44
N THR A 591 8.69 22.76 -3.03
CA THR A 591 8.61 23.12 -4.45
C THR A 591 8.96 21.96 -5.37
N ASP A 592 8.55 22.02 -6.64
CA ASP A 592 8.94 21.04 -7.65
C ASP A 592 10.46 21.00 -7.85
N ASN A 593 11.12 22.15 -7.78
CA ASN A 593 12.57 22.25 -7.90
C ASN A 593 13.29 21.56 -6.74
N ASP A 594 12.83 21.74 -5.50
CA ASP A 594 13.40 21.06 -4.34
C ASP A 594 13.21 19.54 -4.42
N CYS A 595 12.03 19.10 -4.87
CA CYS A 595 11.77 17.67 -5.08
C CYS A 595 12.68 17.07 -6.15
N LEU A 596 12.88 17.79 -7.27
CA LEU A 596 13.77 17.35 -8.35
C LEU A 596 15.23 17.34 -7.91
N ASP A 597 15.68 18.34 -7.18
CA ASP A 597 17.04 18.41 -6.65
C ASP A 597 17.36 17.19 -5.78
N VAL A 598 16.45 16.84 -4.88
CA VAL A 598 16.56 15.61 -4.08
C VAL A 598 16.61 14.37 -4.96
N ALA A 599 15.72 14.25 -5.95
CA ALA A 599 15.63 13.08 -6.81
C ALA A 599 16.86 12.92 -7.72
N ILE A 600 17.36 14.01 -8.29
CA ILE A 600 18.58 14.03 -9.12
C ILE A 600 19.76 13.55 -8.28
N THR A 601 19.96 14.15 -7.11
CA THR A 601 21.07 13.82 -6.22
C THR A 601 21.03 12.36 -5.76
N GLN A 602 19.85 11.82 -5.45
CA GLN A 602 19.72 10.50 -4.85
C GLN A 602 19.61 9.36 -5.87
N LYS A 603 19.16 9.60 -7.10
CA LYS A 603 18.87 8.57 -8.10
C LYS A 603 19.70 8.65 -9.37
N LEU A 604 20.07 9.87 -9.80
CA LEU A 604 20.80 10.04 -11.06
C LEU A 604 22.31 10.17 -10.82
N LEU A 605 22.74 11.08 -9.93
CA LEU A 605 24.15 11.32 -9.70
C LEU A 605 24.93 10.13 -9.12
N PRO A 606 24.34 9.22 -8.31
CA PRO A 606 25.08 8.06 -7.79
C PRO A 606 25.64 7.13 -8.87
N LYS A 607 25.09 7.16 -10.09
CA LYS A 607 25.57 6.36 -11.22
C LYS A 607 26.80 6.95 -11.91
N LEU A 608 27.14 8.19 -11.61
CA LEU A 608 28.27 8.88 -12.22
C LEU A 608 29.60 8.44 -11.58
N HIS A 609 30.41 7.76 -12.37
CA HIS A 609 31.78 7.40 -12.01
C HIS A 609 32.63 7.25 -13.26
N GLY A 610 33.91 7.54 -13.13
CA GLY A 610 34.85 7.34 -14.23
C GLY A 610 36.04 8.29 -14.24
N SER A 611 36.83 8.17 -15.31
CA SER A 611 38.02 8.97 -15.52
C SER A 611 37.74 10.42 -15.90
N ARG A 612 38.76 11.27 -15.76
CA ARG A 612 38.73 12.70 -16.14
C ARG A 612 38.24 12.90 -17.57
N SER A 613 38.73 12.12 -18.52
CA SER A 613 38.35 12.24 -19.95
C SER A 613 36.87 11.93 -20.19
N LYS A 614 36.28 11.05 -19.39
CA LYS A 614 34.85 10.68 -19.47
C LYS A 614 33.95 11.73 -18.79
N LEU A 615 34.33 12.22 -17.62
CA LEU A 615 33.40 12.92 -16.74
C LEU A 615 33.49 14.46 -16.78
N VAL A 616 34.62 15.07 -17.06
CA VAL A 616 34.78 16.55 -16.95
C VAL A 616 33.70 17.28 -17.74
N LYS A 617 33.53 16.94 -19.01
CA LYS A 617 32.55 17.62 -19.87
C LYS A 617 31.12 17.43 -19.37
N ILE A 618 30.76 16.20 -18.99
CA ILE A 618 29.39 15.91 -18.54
C ILE A 618 29.07 16.56 -17.21
N LEU A 619 30.01 16.64 -16.27
CA LEU A 619 29.83 17.32 -15.00
C LEU A 619 29.55 18.81 -15.20
N ILE A 620 30.31 19.51 -16.12
CA ILE A 620 30.03 20.90 -16.48
C ILE A 620 28.63 21.02 -17.09
N THR A 621 28.28 20.15 -18.05
CA THR A 621 26.98 20.19 -18.71
C THR A 621 25.82 19.94 -17.73
N LEU A 622 25.96 18.97 -16.83
CA LEU A 622 24.92 18.73 -15.81
C LEU A 622 24.81 19.89 -14.82
N SER A 623 25.93 20.51 -14.47
CA SER A 623 25.92 21.72 -13.63
C SER A 623 25.17 22.88 -14.28
N SER A 624 25.25 23.05 -15.61
CA SER A 624 24.46 24.06 -16.32
C SER A 624 22.95 23.85 -16.24
N LEU A 625 22.49 22.60 -16.16
CA LEU A 625 21.06 22.29 -15.96
C LEU A 625 20.56 22.64 -14.53
N CYS A 626 21.48 22.84 -13.60
CA CYS A 626 21.13 23.21 -12.22
C CYS A 626 20.98 24.72 -12.02
N LEU A 627 20.99 25.53 -13.09
CA LEU A 627 20.94 26.98 -13.04
C LEU A 627 19.64 27.52 -13.70
N ASP A 628 19.19 28.71 -13.25
CA ASP A 628 17.97 29.34 -13.78
C ASP A 628 18.25 30.24 -15.01
N ASP A 629 19.20 31.15 -14.92
CA ASP A 629 19.27 32.33 -15.79
C ASP A 629 20.44 32.31 -16.81
N ILE A 630 21.14 31.19 -16.93
CA ILE A 630 22.31 31.09 -17.81
C ILE A 630 22.09 30.01 -18.85
N SER A 631 22.27 30.34 -20.15
CA SER A 631 22.24 29.35 -21.18
C SER A 631 23.38 28.33 -21.00
N LYS A 632 23.11 27.07 -21.39
CA LYS A 632 24.11 26.00 -21.33
C LYS A 632 25.42 26.40 -22.05
N GLU A 633 25.30 26.97 -23.24
CA GLU A 633 26.43 27.36 -24.07
C GLU A 633 27.28 28.48 -23.42
N ASP A 634 26.63 29.45 -22.77
CA ASP A 634 27.33 30.53 -22.08
C ASP A 634 28.02 30.05 -20.81
N PHE A 635 27.34 29.15 -20.06
CA PHE A 635 27.92 28.55 -18.87
C PHE A 635 29.15 27.69 -19.21
N GLU A 636 29.03 26.79 -20.21
CA GLU A 636 30.13 25.92 -20.65
C GLU A 636 31.34 26.75 -21.12
N LYS A 637 31.14 27.89 -21.84
CA LYS A 637 32.19 28.75 -22.31
C LYS A 637 32.88 29.53 -21.18
N LYS A 638 32.13 29.95 -20.16
CA LYS A 638 32.64 30.81 -19.06
C LYS A 638 32.83 29.99 -17.76
N PHE A 639 32.78 28.67 -17.84
CA PHE A 639 32.84 27.82 -16.66
C PHE A 639 34.07 28.09 -15.78
N ASP A 640 35.25 28.21 -16.40
CA ASP A 640 36.51 28.48 -15.66
C ASP A 640 36.47 29.79 -14.90
N ASP A 641 35.81 30.81 -15.44
CA ASP A 641 35.68 32.13 -14.77
C ASP A 641 34.67 32.03 -13.61
N PHE A 642 33.54 31.39 -13.82
CA PHE A 642 32.55 31.13 -12.76
C PHE A 642 33.14 30.28 -11.62
N TYR A 643 33.89 29.25 -11.99
CA TYR A 643 34.55 28.37 -11.03
C TYR A 643 35.59 29.08 -10.18
N LYS A 644 36.41 29.98 -10.77
CA LYS A 644 37.38 30.80 -10.04
C LYS A 644 36.71 31.78 -9.07
N ASN A 645 35.53 32.28 -9.41
CA ASN A 645 34.76 33.22 -8.62
C ASN A 645 33.72 32.51 -7.70
N ASN A 646 33.89 31.22 -7.41
CA ASN A 646 32.97 30.42 -6.58
C ASN A 646 31.50 30.57 -6.97
N PHE A 647 31.18 30.79 -8.25
CA PHE A 647 29.81 30.94 -8.79
C PHE A 647 29.02 32.10 -8.14
N GLU A 648 29.69 33.14 -7.65
CA GLU A 648 29.01 34.31 -7.10
C GLU A 648 28.08 34.98 -8.13
N GLY A 649 26.88 35.37 -7.69
CA GLY A 649 25.89 36.07 -8.50
C GLY A 649 25.09 35.16 -9.48
N ILE A 650 25.25 33.86 -9.41
CA ILE A 650 24.48 32.88 -10.22
C ILE A 650 23.29 32.35 -9.43
N SER A 651 22.10 32.39 -10.03
CA SER A 651 20.90 31.72 -9.47
C SER A 651 20.96 30.23 -9.67
N ILE A 652 20.90 29.47 -8.59
CA ILE A 652 21.01 28.02 -8.60
C ILE A 652 19.62 27.40 -8.35
N LYS A 653 19.09 26.68 -9.34
CA LYS A 653 17.82 25.99 -9.34
C LYS A 653 17.84 24.70 -8.51
N TYR A 654 18.94 23.95 -8.56
CA TYR A 654 19.13 22.68 -7.87
C TYR A 654 20.40 22.72 -7.02
N PRO A 655 20.36 23.33 -5.82
CA PRO A 655 21.56 23.62 -5.04
C PRO A 655 22.31 22.37 -4.54
N ILE A 656 21.59 21.31 -4.12
CA ILE A 656 22.22 20.08 -3.62
C ILE A 656 22.94 19.35 -4.76
N SER A 657 22.28 19.22 -5.90
CA SER A 657 22.85 18.60 -7.10
C SER A 657 24.02 19.38 -7.67
N PHE A 658 23.88 20.71 -7.72
CA PHE A 658 24.93 21.59 -8.21
C PHE A 658 26.19 21.47 -7.37
N GLU A 659 26.08 21.60 -6.06
CA GLU A 659 27.20 21.47 -5.14
C GLU A 659 27.90 20.11 -5.28
N LYS A 660 27.12 19.03 -5.39
CA LYS A 660 27.67 17.69 -5.60
C LYS A 660 28.43 17.57 -6.93
N LEU A 661 27.89 18.09 -8.00
CA LEU A 661 28.54 18.08 -9.32
C LEU A 661 29.85 18.85 -9.32
N ILE A 662 29.89 20.02 -8.65
CA ILE A 662 31.13 20.83 -8.54
C ILE A 662 32.18 20.11 -7.68
N ARG A 663 31.80 19.41 -6.62
CA ARG A 663 32.73 18.57 -5.85
C ARG A 663 33.30 17.43 -6.68
N MET A 664 32.43 16.73 -7.43
CA MET A 664 32.86 15.67 -8.36
C MET A 664 33.84 16.23 -9.40
N TYR A 665 33.58 17.45 -9.93
CA TYR A 665 34.46 18.12 -10.86
C TYR A 665 35.82 18.43 -10.23
N LYS A 666 35.87 18.99 -9.02
CA LYS A 666 37.11 19.23 -8.26
C LYS A 666 37.91 17.95 -8.07
N ASN A 667 37.21 16.87 -7.64
CA ASN A 667 37.84 15.58 -7.37
C ASN A 667 38.42 14.94 -8.64
N VAL A 668 37.70 14.95 -9.74
CA VAL A 668 38.20 14.38 -11.01
C VAL A 668 39.39 15.14 -11.57
N LEU A 669 39.48 16.47 -11.34
CA LEU A 669 40.63 17.25 -11.74
C LEU A 669 41.87 16.91 -10.91
N ALA A 670 41.70 16.77 -9.60
CA ALA A 670 42.78 16.47 -8.65
C ALA A 670 43.31 15.02 -8.79
N ASN A 671 42.38 14.05 -8.86
CA ASN A 671 42.73 12.64 -8.73
C ASN A 671 42.68 11.87 -10.08
N GLY A 672 42.22 12.52 -11.18
CA GLY A 672 42.09 11.86 -12.49
C GLY A 672 40.88 10.91 -12.64
N PHE A 673 40.19 10.63 -11.52
CA PHE A 673 39.00 9.79 -11.41
C PHE A 673 38.07 10.35 -10.35
N THR A 674 36.78 10.11 -10.47
CA THR A 674 35.81 10.40 -9.39
C THR A 674 34.62 9.45 -9.47
N SER A 675 34.00 9.27 -8.35
CA SER A 675 32.67 8.64 -8.19
C SER A 675 31.79 9.51 -7.30
N TYR A 676 30.48 9.25 -7.32
CA TYR A 676 29.55 9.92 -6.41
C TYR A 676 29.95 9.73 -4.93
N ALA A 677 30.36 8.54 -4.55
CA ALA A 677 30.73 8.23 -3.18
C ALA A 677 32.03 8.95 -2.72
N GLU A 678 33.00 9.18 -3.62
CA GLU A 678 34.31 9.73 -3.30
C GLU A 678 34.34 11.27 -3.34
N ALA A 679 33.32 11.94 -3.86
CA ALA A 679 33.29 13.39 -4.07
C ALA A 679 32.64 14.20 -2.93
#